data_49f84e9ac6535d9a4584ee3099a81e51
#
_entry.id   49f84e9ac6535d9a4584ee3099a81e51
#
_cell.length_a   1.000
_cell.length_b   1.000
_cell.length_c   1.000
_cell.angle_alpha   90.00
_cell.angle_beta   90.00
_cell.angle_gamma   90.00
#
_symmetry.space_group_name_H-M   'P 1'
#
loop_
_entity.id
_entity.type
_entity.pdbx_description
1 polymer ?
#
loop_
_entity_poly.entity_id
_entity_poly.type
_entity_poly.pdbx_seq_one_letter_code
_entity_poly.pdbx_strand_id
1 'polypeptide(L)'
;MATATLPDAGTASRCQATPTVTVHDNRLLAVRVIRYHRTDDEAADERIERHSFSHTGFPLDSSDARLADSGQSANFRYQCSLSGRALATASQDAGASQILFDIEGASVWNRDALGNSQRFAHDPLHRLSSVSDNGVSSEQLVYGETAVVAGANRRGQLLQHDDPAGRVSTPAYALAGLLLTEQRQFLGDDGKTLETTVYTSRYHYDALGTLRQLTDAVGNRRRQTLNVAGQLAARDLQWAGSNDWLPLLQSIDYDAAGQVRHEVAGNGVVSDYDYEPQTRRLGTLNTTRPGKPLQALSYQYDPVGNLLGCSDGTVSRRFRRNQAVDGNQTCQYDALYQLVQATGREQAGQQTEALPAPLPIDDTDLSAYTRTYDYDRGGNLSAIHHQGNQPYTLAMVVSSTSNRTLQQSDGLTPADVDAGFDAAGQLLALAAGQPLGWDSRGQLQTVTLVRHDDGSSDQENYRYDGHGQRSQKTLTTRTSGTTRSQRVRYLPGLELRDTTQTPDGGSASTVETLQLLQLDGSGRLSVRALHWTLGQPADIANDGLRYSLADPVGSSLLELDAAAAVVSWEAYYPYGGTAAWAARSDSEVSYKFVRYSGKERDASGLYAYGLRYYAPWLGRWINPDPGGTIDGLNLFRMVSNNPLTLRDPDGLKGGKGYLFMPIVSPDIMDMAIAENTQRLLVNKAPFDVLLYDRDNRRKLHSLLGDFRKGASDSAFEQQIVREMGFNQYNTDVELNRKMGKGAAIKRFTSAPKYIRLATSQMSTKDITTSQILSQLKENDKLHILAHGAAGKPFVLDELNNFMSMQDLAFSLYKHDMPDLPLRILLKSCHTADPVNISNAQPEVKIGGPAALAAAQSLRDELRKLDYRRVQVVGYHGAGERYGFLDDPEAHHTRKIGGIHGILARSQKVVFSCATPSTAGGATFIRR
;
A
#
# COMPACT_ATOMS: atom_id res chain seq x y z
N MET A 1 23.99 -14.55 -29.06
CA MET A 1 23.28 -13.58 -28.21
C MET A 1 23.08 -12.33 -29.03
N ALA A 2 21.89 -12.07 -29.55
CA ALA A 2 21.56 -10.81 -30.15
C ALA A 2 21.25 -9.84 -29.03
N THR A 3 22.14 -8.89 -28.79
CA THR A 3 21.85 -7.71 -27.97
C THR A 3 20.61 -7.04 -28.54
N ALA A 4 19.47 -7.15 -27.85
CA ALA A 4 18.32 -6.33 -28.20
C ALA A 4 18.78 -4.88 -28.08
N THR A 5 18.77 -4.18 -29.18
CA THR A 5 18.99 -2.74 -29.22
C THR A 5 17.92 -2.10 -28.36
N LEU A 6 18.33 -1.38 -27.34
CA LEU A 6 17.46 -0.55 -26.51
C LEU A 6 16.52 0.25 -27.43
N PRO A 7 15.21 0.14 -27.28
CA PRO A 7 14.37 1.23 -27.72
C PRO A 7 14.62 2.30 -26.68
N ASP A 8 15.43 3.33 -27.07
CA ASP A 8 14.96 4.57 -26.70
C ASP A 8 15.86 5.62 -26.10
N ALA A 9 16.42 6.39 -27.03
CA ALA A 9 16.68 7.82 -26.84
C ALA A 9 15.36 8.63 -26.57
N GLY A 10 14.16 8.11 -26.92
CA GLY A 10 12.87 8.80 -26.85
C GLY A 10 12.34 9.06 -25.43
N THR A 11 12.39 8.09 -24.51
CA THR A 11 11.88 8.31 -23.13
C THR A 11 12.79 9.28 -22.35
N ALA A 12 14.09 9.23 -22.56
CA ALA A 12 15.02 10.17 -21.94
C ALA A 12 14.78 11.60 -22.43
N SER A 13 14.46 11.80 -23.74
CA SER A 13 14.15 13.12 -24.30
C SER A 13 12.83 13.68 -23.77
N ARG A 14 11.79 12.83 -23.61
CA ARG A 14 10.49 13.24 -23.09
C ARG A 14 10.57 13.78 -21.66
N CYS A 15 11.39 13.16 -20.80
CA CYS A 15 11.57 13.56 -19.41
C CYS A 15 12.59 14.69 -19.21
N GLN A 16 13.26 15.13 -20.26
CA GLN A 16 14.26 16.20 -20.17
C GLN A 16 13.56 17.55 -19.88
N ALA A 17 14.03 18.28 -18.86
CA ALA A 17 13.50 19.57 -18.44
C ALA A 17 12.01 19.57 -18.04
N THR A 18 11.52 18.45 -17.48
CA THR A 18 10.16 18.31 -16.97
C THR A 18 10.14 18.07 -15.43
N PRO A 19 10.68 19.01 -14.62
CA PRO A 19 10.72 18.83 -13.16
C PRO A 19 9.31 18.95 -12.57
N THR A 20 9.08 18.36 -11.41
CA THR A 20 7.94 18.73 -10.57
C THR A 20 8.31 19.95 -9.74
N VAL A 21 7.55 21.04 -9.88
CA VAL A 21 7.78 22.31 -9.16
C VAL A 21 6.67 22.52 -8.14
N THR A 22 7.04 22.66 -6.86
CA THR A 22 6.08 23.00 -5.80
C THR A 22 6.24 24.47 -5.44
N VAL A 23 5.17 25.23 -5.60
CA VAL A 23 5.10 26.66 -5.26
C VAL A 23 4.48 26.82 -3.89
N HIS A 24 5.13 27.56 -3.02
CA HIS A 24 4.67 27.84 -1.66
C HIS A 24 4.30 29.31 -1.51
N ASP A 25 3.30 29.58 -0.69
CA ASP A 25 2.99 30.95 -0.25
C ASP A 25 3.99 31.42 0.82
N ASN A 26 3.81 32.66 1.32
CA ASN A 26 4.67 33.24 2.36
C ASN A 26 4.61 32.50 3.71
N ARG A 27 3.61 31.62 3.91
CA ARG A 27 3.44 30.75 5.09
C ARG A 27 4.04 29.35 4.88
N LEU A 28 4.69 29.11 3.74
CA LEU A 28 5.25 27.82 3.29
C LEU A 28 4.17 26.76 3.04
N LEU A 29 2.94 27.16 2.75
CA LEU A 29 1.89 26.22 2.31
C LEU A 29 2.04 25.99 0.80
N ALA A 30 1.98 24.75 0.38
CA ALA A 30 2.06 24.39 -1.05
C ALA A 30 0.76 24.78 -1.76
N VAL A 31 0.79 25.91 -2.48
CA VAL A 31 -0.38 26.46 -3.19
C VAL A 31 -0.51 25.98 -4.62
N ARG A 32 0.57 25.49 -5.22
CA ARG A 32 0.56 24.88 -6.55
C ARG A 32 1.58 23.77 -6.64
N VAL A 33 1.23 22.72 -7.38
CA VAL A 33 2.17 21.69 -7.82
C VAL A 33 2.11 21.69 -9.35
N ILE A 34 3.21 22.05 -9.99
CA ILE A 34 3.34 22.14 -11.44
C ILE A 34 4.07 20.89 -11.93
N ARG A 35 3.44 20.13 -12.82
CA ARG A 35 4.03 19.03 -13.53
C ARG A 35 4.04 19.33 -15.04
N TYR A 36 5.05 18.87 -15.73
CA TYR A 36 5.20 19.11 -17.16
C TYR A 36 4.93 17.80 -17.91
N HIS A 37 3.86 17.79 -18.68
CA HIS A 37 3.48 16.66 -19.52
C HIS A 37 4.10 16.76 -20.92
N ARG A 38 4.58 15.65 -21.47
CA ARG A 38 5.06 15.54 -22.85
C ARG A 38 5.03 14.07 -23.28
N THR A 39 4.49 13.79 -24.44
CA THR A 39 4.41 12.45 -25.05
C THR A 39 5.38 12.25 -26.20
N ASP A 40 5.83 13.33 -26.83
CA ASP A 40 6.74 13.37 -27.97
C ASP A 40 7.76 14.50 -27.80
N ASP A 41 8.39 14.97 -28.89
CA ASP A 41 9.39 16.05 -28.86
C ASP A 41 8.78 17.47 -28.87
N GLU A 42 7.47 17.59 -28.62
CA GLU A 42 6.79 18.88 -28.52
C GLU A 42 7.13 19.65 -27.24
N ALA A 43 6.65 20.91 -27.18
CA ALA A 43 6.77 21.71 -25.97
C ALA A 43 6.01 21.06 -24.80
N ALA A 44 6.62 21.07 -23.62
CA ALA A 44 5.98 20.50 -22.44
C ALA A 44 4.73 21.28 -22.02
N ASP A 45 3.62 20.58 -21.81
CA ASP A 45 2.36 21.12 -21.34
C ASP A 45 2.36 21.20 -19.80
N GLU A 46 2.13 22.40 -19.26
CA GLU A 46 2.05 22.60 -17.80
C GLU A 46 0.72 22.10 -17.25
N ARG A 47 0.80 21.21 -16.25
CA ARG A 47 -0.35 20.69 -15.49
C ARG A 47 -0.24 21.15 -14.05
N ILE A 48 -1.12 22.08 -13.64
CA ILE A 48 -1.04 22.78 -12.38
C ILE A 48 -2.14 22.29 -11.44
N GLU A 49 -1.78 21.56 -10.42
CA GLU A 49 -2.64 21.35 -9.24
C GLU A 49 -2.64 22.63 -8.40
N ARG A 50 -3.80 23.05 -7.91
CA ARG A 50 -3.99 24.26 -7.12
C ARG A 50 -4.57 23.92 -5.76
N HIS A 51 -4.05 24.54 -4.70
CA HIS A 51 -4.55 24.41 -3.34
C HIS A 51 -4.74 25.78 -2.74
N SER A 52 -5.89 26.02 -2.12
CA SER A 52 -6.16 27.23 -1.37
C SER A 52 -6.25 26.95 0.13
N PHE A 53 -5.89 27.95 0.90
CA PHE A 53 -5.85 27.86 2.36
C PHE A 53 -6.46 29.09 2.99
N SER A 54 -7.12 28.91 4.14
CA SER A 54 -7.60 30.00 4.97
C SER A 54 -6.44 30.90 5.46
N HIS A 55 -6.77 32.04 6.01
CA HIS A 55 -5.78 32.92 6.65
C HIS A 55 -5.07 32.22 7.83
N THR A 56 -5.67 31.23 8.46
CA THR A 56 -5.10 30.42 9.53
C THR A 56 -4.27 29.24 9.02
N GLY A 57 -4.19 29.01 7.69
CA GLY A 57 -3.42 27.92 7.08
C GLY A 57 -4.16 26.60 6.93
N PHE A 58 -5.47 26.56 7.19
CA PHE A 58 -6.26 25.34 6.96
C PHE A 58 -6.69 25.19 5.51
N PRO A 59 -6.73 23.97 4.95
CA PRO A 59 -7.14 23.76 3.56
C PRO A 59 -8.58 24.21 3.33
N LEU A 60 -8.82 24.91 2.21
CA LEU A 60 -10.14 25.32 1.74
C LEU A 60 -10.57 24.52 0.53
N ASP A 61 -9.71 24.42 -0.49
CA ASP A 61 -9.98 23.65 -1.69
C ASP A 61 -8.71 23.10 -2.35
N SER A 62 -8.92 22.11 -3.22
CA SER A 62 -7.87 21.52 -4.04
C SER A 62 -8.44 21.18 -5.43
N SER A 63 -7.72 21.56 -6.49
CA SER A 63 -8.12 21.34 -7.88
C SER A 63 -6.99 20.74 -8.69
N ASP A 64 -7.30 19.73 -9.51
CA ASP A 64 -6.40 19.23 -10.53
C ASP A 64 -6.32 20.18 -11.73
N ALA A 65 -5.38 19.92 -12.65
CA ALA A 65 -5.16 20.78 -13.82
C ALA A 65 -6.43 20.86 -14.72
N ARG A 66 -7.15 19.75 -14.89
CA ARG A 66 -8.30 19.68 -15.79
C ARG A 66 -9.46 20.56 -15.31
N LEU A 67 -9.87 20.41 -14.05
CA LEU A 67 -10.98 21.18 -13.49
C LEU A 67 -10.60 22.65 -13.27
N ALA A 68 -9.37 22.92 -12.83
CA ALA A 68 -8.87 24.29 -12.66
C ALA A 68 -8.83 25.07 -13.98
N ASP A 69 -8.36 24.46 -15.07
CA ASP A 69 -8.23 25.12 -16.37
C ASP A 69 -9.58 25.29 -17.07
N SER A 70 -10.54 24.40 -16.83
CA SER A 70 -11.91 24.51 -17.35
C SER A 70 -12.82 25.46 -16.54
N GLY A 71 -12.32 26.01 -15.43
CA GLY A 71 -13.08 26.91 -14.56
C GLY A 71 -14.18 26.20 -13.76
N GLN A 72 -14.10 24.88 -13.64
CA GLN A 72 -15.04 24.08 -12.88
C GLN A 72 -14.80 24.18 -11.37
N SER A 73 -15.74 23.63 -10.59
CA SER A 73 -15.58 23.52 -9.14
C SER A 73 -14.34 22.68 -8.79
N ALA A 74 -13.68 23.05 -7.69
CA ALA A 74 -12.53 22.29 -7.18
C ALA A 74 -12.88 20.83 -6.92
N ASN A 75 -11.92 19.92 -7.14
CA ASN A 75 -12.07 18.49 -6.84
C ASN A 75 -12.49 18.25 -5.39
N PHE A 76 -11.93 19.05 -4.48
CA PHE A 76 -12.22 18.99 -3.05
C PHE A 76 -12.44 20.38 -2.47
N ARG A 77 -13.43 20.47 -1.56
CA ARG A 77 -13.61 21.61 -0.66
C ARG A 77 -13.67 21.10 0.77
N TYR A 78 -13.02 21.81 1.69
CA TYR A 78 -12.89 21.39 3.07
C TYR A 78 -13.50 22.42 4.02
N GLN A 79 -14.20 21.93 5.04
CA GLN A 79 -14.60 22.72 6.19
C GLN A 79 -13.88 22.16 7.41
N CYS A 80 -13.00 22.97 7.98
CA CYS A 80 -12.16 22.55 9.10
C CYS A 80 -12.71 23.07 10.43
N SER A 81 -12.48 22.32 11.49
CA SER A 81 -12.67 22.75 12.88
C SER A 81 -11.66 23.85 13.24
N LEU A 82 -11.85 24.49 14.39
CA LEU A 82 -10.88 25.45 14.93
C LEU A 82 -9.49 24.83 15.23
N SER A 83 -9.40 23.51 15.28
CA SER A 83 -8.13 22.78 15.41
C SER A 83 -7.52 22.32 14.07
N GLY A 84 -8.11 22.70 12.94
CA GLY A 84 -7.63 22.38 11.59
C GLY A 84 -8.04 21.00 11.07
N ARG A 85 -8.89 20.25 11.78
CA ARG A 85 -9.38 18.96 11.28
C ARG A 85 -10.52 19.17 10.30
N ALA A 86 -10.53 18.51 9.16
CA ALA A 86 -11.66 18.48 8.25
C ALA A 86 -12.86 17.83 8.96
N LEU A 87 -13.96 18.56 9.05
CA LEU A 87 -15.26 18.10 9.56
C LEU A 87 -16.24 17.82 8.43
N ALA A 88 -16.10 18.52 7.31
CA ALA A 88 -16.83 18.24 6.09
C ALA A 88 -15.89 18.33 4.91
N THR A 89 -16.06 17.42 3.97
CA THR A 89 -15.35 17.39 2.70
C THR A 89 -16.35 17.22 1.57
N ALA A 90 -16.34 18.14 0.61
CA ALA A 90 -17.12 18.01 -0.61
C ALA A 90 -16.17 17.63 -1.75
N SER A 91 -16.36 16.44 -2.30
CA SER A 91 -15.59 15.91 -3.43
C SER A 91 -16.46 15.85 -4.67
N GLN A 92 -15.91 16.21 -5.83
CA GLN A 92 -16.60 16.01 -7.11
C GLN A 92 -16.72 14.52 -7.45
N ASP A 93 -15.74 13.71 -7.02
CA ASP A 93 -15.69 12.28 -7.29
C ASP A 93 -16.56 11.47 -6.31
N ALA A 94 -16.49 11.75 -5.01
CA ALA A 94 -17.11 10.98 -3.93
C ALA A 94 -18.29 11.68 -3.22
N GLY A 95 -18.69 12.87 -3.71
CA GLY A 95 -19.75 13.67 -3.09
C GLY A 95 -19.35 14.28 -1.74
N ALA A 96 -20.34 14.68 -0.97
CA ALA A 96 -20.12 15.35 0.31
C ALA A 96 -20.09 14.35 1.46
N SER A 97 -19.10 14.46 2.33
CA SER A 97 -18.98 13.67 3.55
C SER A 97 -18.79 14.55 4.78
N GLN A 98 -19.23 14.08 5.92
CA GLN A 98 -19.11 14.75 7.21
C GLN A 98 -18.56 13.77 8.25
N ILE A 99 -17.75 14.26 9.17
CA ILE A 99 -17.21 13.47 10.27
C ILE A 99 -17.14 14.31 11.55
N LEU A 100 -17.55 13.74 12.66
CA LEU A 100 -17.42 14.34 13.98
C LEU A 100 -16.46 13.51 14.84
N PHE A 101 -15.69 14.23 15.62
CA PHE A 101 -14.72 13.64 16.52
C PHE A 101 -15.08 13.99 17.96
N ASP A 102 -14.76 13.13 18.90
CA ASP A 102 -14.79 13.46 20.30
C ASP A 102 -13.62 14.35 20.72
N ILE A 103 -13.58 14.66 22.01
CA ILE A 103 -12.54 15.52 22.58
C ILE A 103 -11.13 14.92 22.49
N GLU A 104 -11.01 13.60 22.42
CA GLU A 104 -9.74 12.88 22.29
C GLU A 104 -9.37 12.63 20.81
N GLY A 105 -10.28 12.91 19.90
CA GLY A 105 -10.11 12.85 18.47
C GLY A 105 -10.47 11.51 17.85
N ALA A 106 -11.17 10.64 18.55
CA ALA A 106 -11.78 9.46 17.97
C ALA A 106 -13.05 9.86 17.19
N SER A 107 -13.28 9.23 16.05
CA SER A 107 -14.52 9.42 15.30
C SER A 107 -15.70 8.92 16.13
N VAL A 108 -16.74 9.73 16.24
CA VAL A 108 -17.98 9.38 16.93
C VAL A 108 -19.16 9.31 15.98
N TRP A 109 -19.07 9.95 14.84
CA TRP A 109 -20.10 9.95 13.81
C TRP A 109 -19.51 10.34 12.47
N ASN A 110 -19.97 9.70 11.40
CA ASN A 110 -19.75 10.13 10.03
C ASN A 110 -21.03 10.03 9.19
N ARG A 111 -21.04 10.70 8.05
CA ARG A 111 -22.12 10.67 7.07
C ARG A 111 -21.54 10.82 5.67
N ASP A 112 -21.99 9.99 4.73
CA ASP A 112 -21.64 10.06 3.32
C ASP A 112 -22.62 10.92 2.48
N ALA A 113 -22.36 11.01 1.17
CA ALA A 113 -23.18 11.77 0.23
C ALA A 113 -24.56 11.14 -0.05
N LEU A 114 -24.75 9.86 0.22
CA LEU A 114 -26.04 9.17 0.14
C LEU A 114 -26.89 9.37 1.38
N GLY A 115 -26.31 9.98 2.42
CA GLY A 115 -26.97 10.17 3.71
C GLY A 115 -26.78 9.02 4.67
N ASN A 116 -26.04 7.96 4.28
CA ASN A 116 -25.69 6.90 5.20
C ASN A 116 -24.83 7.45 6.33
N SER A 117 -25.11 7.01 7.54
CA SER A 117 -24.41 7.48 8.73
C SER A 117 -23.91 6.31 9.57
N GLN A 118 -22.72 6.49 10.13
CA GLN A 118 -22.16 5.59 11.12
C GLN A 118 -22.00 6.31 12.46
N ARG A 119 -22.24 5.61 13.54
CA ARG A 119 -21.97 6.07 14.92
C ARG A 119 -21.04 5.08 15.60
N PHE A 120 -20.04 5.62 16.27
CA PHE A 120 -19.01 4.87 16.98
C PHE A 120 -19.16 5.14 18.48
N ALA A 121 -19.44 4.11 19.26
CA ALA A 121 -19.46 4.20 20.71
C ALA A 121 -18.15 3.65 21.29
N HIS A 122 -17.68 4.28 22.36
CA HIS A 122 -16.46 3.90 23.05
C HIS A 122 -16.76 3.60 24.50
N ASP A 123 -16.04 2.65 25.11
CA ASP A 123 -16.11 2.33 26.53
C ASP A 123 -15.36 3.38 27.39
N PRO A 124 -15.43 3.33 28.73
CA PRO A 124 -14.73 4.27 29.60
C PRO A 124 -13.20 4.27 29.47
N LEU A 125 -12.60 3.21 28.89
CA LEU A 125 -11.19 3.16 28.54
C LEU A 125 -10.93 3.66 27.11
N HIS A 126 -11.96 4.24 26.49
CA HIS A 126 -11.92 4.81 25.13
C HIS A 126 -11.59 3.80 24.01
N ARG A 127 -11.93 2.52 24.23
CA ARG A 127 -11.87 1.48 23.19
C ARG A 127 -13.21 1.45 22.46
N LEU A 128 -13.19 1.23 21.13
CA LEU A 128 -14.41 1.07 20.35
C LEU A 128 -15.24 -0.11 20.90
N SER A 129 -16.48 0.14 21.28
CA SER A 129 -17.38 -0.88 21.85
C SER A 129 -18.50 -1.28 20.89
N SER A 130 -18.96 -0.36 20.05
CA SER A 130 -19.94 -0.68 19.01
C SER A 130 -19.90 0.29 17.84
N VAL A 131 -20.36 -0.19 16.68
CA VAL A 131 -20.67 0.62 15.51
C VAL A 131 -22.14 0.43 15.14
N SER A 132 -22.80 1.50 14.74
CA SER A 132 -24.15 1.43 14.17
C SER A 132 -24.18 2.11 12.81
N ASP A 133 -24.78 1.44 11.84
CA ASP A 133 -24.99 1.93 10.48
C ASP A 133 -26.47 2.32 10.33
N ASN A 134 -26.73 3.58 9.96
CA ASN A 134 -28.08 4.12 9.82
C ASN A 134 -29.00 3.86 11.05
N GLY A 135 -28.38 3.88 12.26
CA GLY A 135 -29.08 3.66 13.53
C GLY A 135 -29.30 2.20 13.89
N VAL A 136 -28.87 1.24 13.06
CA VAL A 136 -28.92 -0.20 13.37
C VAL A 136 -27.53 -0.64 13.84
N SER A 137 -27.45 -1.38 14.97
CA SER A 137 -26.17 -1.93 15.45
C SER A 137 -25.62 -2.94 14.44
N SER A 138 -24.44 -2.66 13.94
CA SER A 138 -23.74 -3.48 12.93
C SER A 138 -22.50 -4.15 13.46
N GLU A 139 -21.89 -3.56 14.52
CA GLU A 139 -20.73 -4.18 15.17
C GLU A 139 -20.83 -4.05 16.68
N GLN A 140 -20.36 -5.11 17.38
CA GLN A 140 -20.19 -5.11 18.82
C GLN A 140 -18.82 -5.71 19.18
N LEU A 141 -18.07 -5.02 20.04
CA LEU A 141 -16.74 -5.42 20.47
C LEU A 141 -16.75 -5.63 21.99
N VAL A 142 -16.33 -6.82 22.43
CA VAL A 142 -16.26 -7.20 23.84
C VAL A 142 -14.82 -7.41 24.24
N TYR A 143 -14.39 -6.74 25.30
CA TYR A 143 -13.03 -6.81 25.82
C TYR A 143 -12.96 -7.58 27.13
N GLY A 144 -11.81 -8.18 27.41
CA GLY A 144 -11.55 -8.89 28.65
C GLY A 144 -11.43 -7.97 29.85
N GLU A 145 -12.40 -7.99 30.72
CA GLU A 145 -12.38 -7.21 31.95
C GLU A 145 -11.65 -7.94 33.10
N THR A 146 -11.51 -7.26 34.24
CA THR A 146 -10.79 -7.80 35.43
C THR A 146 -11.33 -9.13 35.95
N ALA A 147 -12.62 -9.40 35.76
CA ALA A 147 -13.26 -10.65 36.16
C ALA A 147 -12.87 -11.85 35.25
N VAL A 148 -12.27 -11.60 34.09
CA VAL A 148 -11.82 -12.68 33.20
C VAL A 148 -10.63 -13.41 33.85
N VAL A 149 -10.70 -14.74 33.89
CA VAL A 149 -9.64 -15.59 34.44
C VAL A 149 -8.31 -15.27 33.80
N ALA A 150 -7.24 -15.17 34.60
CA ALA A 150 -5.90 -14.77 34.18
C ALA A 150 -5.24 -15.72 33.17
N GLY A 151 -5.79 -16.93 32.99
CA GLY A 151 -5.35 -17.88 31.96
C GLY A 151 -5.60 -17.34 30.55
N ALA A 152 -4.71 -17.66 29.63
CA ALA A 152 -4.79 -17.27 28.20
C ALA A 152 -4.63 -15.78 27.89
N ASN A 153 -4.11 -14.97 28.82
CA ASN A 153 -3.73 -13.55 28.65
C ASN A 153 -4.83 -12.66 28.05
N ARG A 154 -6.07 -12.87 28.45
CA ARG A 154 -7.27 -12.26 27.84
C ARG A 154 -7.63 -10.87 28.41
N ARG A 155 -7.06 -10.47 29.56
CA ARG A 155 -7.39 -9.19 30.20
C ARG A 155 -6.97 -8.00 29.33
N GLY A 156 -7.89 -7.07 29.11
CA GLY A 156 -7.70 -5.90 28.27
C GLY A 156 -7.70 -6.16 26.76
N GLN A 157 -7.72 -7.42 26.34
CA GLN A 157 -7.72 -7.82 24.94
C GLN A 157 -9.16 -7.92 24.38
N LEU A 158 -9.30 -7.81 23.05
CA LEU A 158 -10.56 -8.03 22.36
C LEU A 158 -10.91 -9.53 22.40
N LEU A 159 -12.03 -9.87 23.00
CA LEU A 159 -12.47 -11.26 23.15
C LEU A 159 -13.45 -11.69 22.07
N GLN A 160 -14.29 -10.75 21.62
CA GLN A 160 -15.32 -10.99 20.62
C GLN A 160 -15.54 -9.72 19.81
N HIS A 161 -15.71 -9.90 18.52
CA HIS A 161 -16.14 -8.90 17.57
C HIS A 161 -17.28 -9.49 16.74
N ASP A 162 -18.48 -9.02 16.97
CA ASP A 162 -19.61 -9.27 16.10
C ASP A 162 -19.57 -8.22 14.99
N ASP A 163 -19.51 -8.65 13.73
CA ASP A 163 -19.36 -7.83 12.55
C ASP A 163 -20.43 -8.16 11.49
N PRO A 164 -20.56 -7.40 10.39
CA PRO A 164 -21.59 -7.65 9.38
C PRO A 164 -21.52 -9.04 8.71
N ALA A 165 -20.43 -9.77 8.83
CA ALA A 165 -20.28 -11.11 8.26
C ALA A 165 -20.43 -12.22 9.33
N GLY A 166 -20.55 -11.89 10.64
CA GLY A 166 -20.75 -12.85 11.71
C GLY A 166 -20.00 -12.51 12.99
N ARG A 167 -19.36 -13.50 13.60
CA ARG A 167 -18.65 -13.36 14.88
C ARG A 167 -17.22 -13.84 14.78
N VAL A 168 -16.28 -13.04 15.27
CA VAL A 168 -14.91 -13.44 15.57
C VAL A 168 -14.74 -13.50 17.08
N SER A 169 -14.24 -14.62 17.59
CA SER A 169 -13.90 -14.78 19.01
C SER A 169 -12.42 -15.12 19.17
N THR A 170 -11.80 -14.57 20.21
CA THR A 170 -10.38 -14.78 20.49
C THR A 170 -10.21 -15.44 21.86
N PRO A 171 -10.14 -16.78 21.91
CA PRO A 171 -10.05 -17.52 23.18
C PRO A 171 -8.72 -17.38 23.90
N ALA A 172 -7.61 -17.11 23.18
CA ALA A 172 -6.28 -17.10 23.78
C ALA A 172 -5.32 -16.13 23.07
N TYR A 173 -4.50 -15.47 23.89
CA TYR A 173 -3.39 -14.64 23.46
C TYR A 173 -2.06 -15.13 24.06
N ALA A 174 -0.96 -14.90 23.34
CA ALA A 174 0.38 -15.04 23.92
C ALA A 174 0.61 -13.95 24.98
N LEU A 175 1.64 -14.11 25.80
CA LEU A 175 2.04 -13.11 26.80
C LEU A 175 2.34 -11.73 26.17
N ALA A 176 2.87 -11.72 24.95
CA ALA A 176 3.14 -10.51 24.19
C ALA A 176 1.88 -9.91 23.50
N GLY A 177 0.68 -10.41 23.77
CA GLY A 177 -0.56 -9.93 23.15
C GLY A 177 -0.80 -10.42 21.72
N LEU A 178 -0.01 -11.38 21.24
CA LEU A 178 -0.21 -12.00 19.92
C LEU A 178 -1.37 -13.00 19.97
N LEU A 179 -2.14 -13.05 18.90
CA LEU A 179 -3.28 -13.94 18.72
C LEU A 179 -2.84 -15.41 18.66
N LEU A 180 -3.28 -16.25 19.58
CA LEU A 180 -2.98 -17.70 19.57
C LEU A 180 -4.09 -18.53 18.95
N THR A 181 -5.35 -18.08 19.13
CA THR A 181 -6.52 -18.81 18.64
C THR A 181 -7.57 -17.81 18.20
N GLU A 182 -8.10 -17.99 17.03
CA GLU A 182 -9.21 -17.25 16.45
C GLU A 182 -10.33 -18.22 16.09
N GLN A 183 -11.57 -17.82 16.38
CA GLN A 183 -12.76 -18.57 16.04
C GLN A 183 -13.70 -17.68 15.23
N ARG A 184 -14.05 -18.11 14.02
CA ARG A 184 -15.00 -17.44 13.14
C ARG A 184 -16.31 -18.23 13.06
N GLN A 185 -17.45 -17.56 13.22
CA GLN A 185 -18.79 -18.02 12.85
C GLN A 185 -19.35 -17.06 11.82
N PHE A 186 -19.88 -17.59 10.71
CA PHE A 186 -20.51 -16.77 9.69
C PHE A 186 -21.98 -16.56 9.99
N LEU A 187 -22.57 -15.52 9.38
CA LEU A 187 -24.01 -15.39 9.31
C LEU A 187 -24.57 -16.33 8.25
N GLY A 188 -25.70 -16.93 8.55
CA GLY A 188 -26.48 -17.73 7.59
C GLY A 188 -27.02 -16.89 6.43
N ASP A 189 -27.75 -17.54 5.54
CA ASP A 189 -28.32 -16.90 4.34
C ASP A 189 -29.35 -15.82 4.68
N ASP A 190 -29.98 -15.91 5.85
CA ASP A 190 -30.90 -14.89 6.38
C ASP A 190 -30.20 -13.58 6.76
N GLY A 191 -28.87 -13.57 6.80
CA GLY A 191 -28.04 -12.42 7.18
C GLY A 191 -28.21 -11.97 8.63
N LYS A 192 -28.79 -12.79 9.49
CA LYS A 192 -29.11 -12.45 10.90
C LYS A 192 -28.68 -13.50 11.88
N THR A 193 -28.85 -14.76 11.56
CA THR A 193 -28.59 -15.88 12.45
C THR A 193 -27.15 -16.38 12.25
N LEU A 194 -26.39 -16.57 13.34
CA LEU A 194 -25.08 -17.20 13.24
C LEU A 194 -25.22 -18.68 12.86
N GLU A 195 -24.40 -19.13 11.93
CA GLU A 195 -24.25 -20.55 11.64
C GLU A 195 -23.76 -21.30 12.89
N THR A 196 -24.12 -22.56 13.02
CA THR A 196 -23.71 -23.39 14.18
C THR A 196 -22.22 -23.77 14.10
N THR A 197 -21.63 -23.76 12.90
CA THR A 197 -20.24 -24.14 12.69
C THR A 197 -19.29 -23.06 13.17
N VAL A 198 -18.31 -23.49 13.98
CA VAL A 198 -17.23 -22.64 14.50
C VAL A 198 -15.92 -23.02 13.83
N TYR A 199 -15.38 -22.12 13.04
CA TYR A 199 -14.09 -22.29 12.33
C TYR A 199 -12.97 -21.79 13.23
N THR A 200 -12.04 -22.69 13.62
CA THR A 200 -10.98 -22.39 14.59
C THR A 200 -9.60 -22.44 13.96
N SER A 201 -8.94 -21.30 13.87
CA SER A 201 -7.52 -21.18 13.45
C SER A 201 -6.59 -21.02 14.65
N ARG A 202 -5.39 -21.62 14.61
CA ARG A 202 -4.40 -21.55 15.69
C ARG A 202 -3.05 -21.11 15.16
N TYR A 203 -2.40 -20.21 15.92
CA TYR A 203 -1.14 -19.58 15.58
C TYR A 203 -0.07 -19.96 16.59
N HIS A 204 1.09 -20.32 16.11
CA HIS A 204 2.26 -20.63 16.93
C HIS A 204 3.43 -19.71 16.54
N TYR A 205 3.94 -19.01 17.55
CA TYR A 205 5.03 -18.04 17.37
C TYR A 205 6.29 -18.48 18.06
N ASP A 206 7.44 -18.03 17.57
CA ASP A 206 8.69 -18.14 18.30
C ASP A 206 8.81 -17.07 19.40
N ALA A 207 9.89 -17.14 20.17
CA ALA A 207 10.16 -16.20 21.26
C ALA A 207 10.30 -14.73 20.82
N LEU A 208 10.52 -14.47 19.53
CA LEU A 208 10.61 -13.14 18.94
C LEU A 208 9.26 -12.63 18.40
N GLY A 209 8.19 -13.44 18.52
CA GLY A 209 6.87 -13.11 18.01
C GLY A 209 6.70 -13.35 16.50
N THR A 210 7.62 -14.09 15.87
CA THR A 210 7.47 -14.45 14.46
C THR A 210 6.58 -15.69 14.34
N LEU A 211 5.57 -15.64 13.48
CA LEU A 211 4.68 -16.78 13.20
C LEU A 211 5.52 -17.94 12.63
N ARG A 212 5.47 -19.10 13.28
CA ARG A 212 6.20 -20.32 12.89
C ARG A 212 5.28 -21.37 12.29
N GLN A 213 4.05 -21.44 12.79
CA GLN A 213 3.07 -22.38 12.30
C GLN A 213 1.66 -21.79 12.41
N LEU A 214 0.85 -22.03 11.39
CA LEU A 214 -0.59 -21.81 11.39
C LEU A 214 -1.29 -23.15 11.20
N THR A 215 -2.26 -23.45 12.08
CA THR A 215 -3.22 -24.54 11.86
C THR A 215 -4.54 -23.87 11.44
N ASP A 216 -5.01 -24.18 10.23
CA ASP A 216 -6.25 -23.62 9.72
C ASP A 216 -7.51 -24.25 10.34
N ALA A 217 -8.67 -23.77 9.93
CA ALA A 217 -9.95 -24.15 10.53
C ALA A 217 -10.39 -25.59 10.24
N VAL A 218 -9.79 -26.26 9.28
CA VAL A 218 -10.05 -27.69 8.96
C VAL A 218 -8.93 -28.62 9.47
N GLY A 219 -7.86 -28.04 10.06
CA GLY A 219 -6.78 -28.77 10.71
C GLY A 219 -5.51 -28.94 9.88
N ASN A 220 -5.43 -28.37 8.68
CA ASN A 220 -4.18 -28.35 7.92
C ASN A 220 -3.16 -27.47 8.63
N ARG A 221 -1.90 -27.87 8.60
CA ARG A 221 -0.81 -27.16 9.26
C ARG A 221 0.17 -26.63 8.23
N ARG A 222 0.55 -25.37 8.39
CA ARG A 222 1.59 -24.70 7.60
C ARG A 222 2.69 -24.26 8.53
N ARG A 223 3.93 -24.60 8.24
CA ARG A 223 5.08 -24.11 9.00
C ARG A 223 6.08 -23.41 8.10
N GLN A 224 6.83 -22.50 8.69
CA GLN A 224 7.95 -21.84 8.04
C GLN A 224 9.23 -21.98 8.87
N THR A 225 10.32 -22.25 8.17
CA THR A 225 11.66 -22.27 8.72
C THR A 225 12.36 -20.97 8.35
N LEU A 226 13.07 -20.38 9.29
CA LEU A 226 13.84 -19.16 9.07
C LEU A 226 15.34 -19.48 9.17
N ASN A 227 16.13 -18.76 8.38
CA ASN A 227 17.58 -18.81 8.47
C ASN A 227 18.08 -18.02 9.71
N VAL A 228 19.39 -18.00 9.94
CA VAL A 228 20.02 -17.30 11.06
C VAL A 228 19.81 -15.78 11.02
N ALA A 229 19.53 -15.20 9.86
CA ALA A 229 19.18 -13.79 9.68
C ALA A 229 17.67 -13.50 9.93
N GLY A 230 16.85 -14.52 10.23
CA GLY A 230 15.42 -14.38 10.42
C GLY A 230 14.60 -14.29 9.12
N GLN A 231 15.24 -14.55 7.97
CA GLN A 231 14.58 -14.60 6.67
C GLN A 231 14.00 -15.99 6.42
N LEU A 232 12.98 -16.08 5.57
CA LEU A 232 12.38 -17.35 5.17
C LEU A 232 13.44 -18.27 4.57
N ALA A 233 13.50 -19.54 4.99
CA ALA A 233 14.39 -20.55 4.45
C ALA A 233 13.64 -21.71 3.79
N ALA A 234 12.50 -22.11 4.35
CA ALA A 234 11.65 -23.17 3.80
C ALA A 234 10.20 -23.01 4.28
N ARG A 235 9.28 -23.63 3.54
CA ARG A 235 7.85 -23.74 3.91
C ARG A 235 7.33 -25.13 3.62
N ASP A 236 6.51 -25.66 4.53
CA ASP A 236 5.88 -26.95 4.41
C ASP A 236 4.40 -26.88 4.73
N LEU A 237 3.65 -27.81 4.13
CA LEU A 237 2.24 -28.08 4.38
C LEU A 237 2.08 -29.50 4.95
N GLN A 238 1.19 -29.65 5.91
CA GLN A 238 0.72 -30.96 6.38
C GLN A 238 -0.80 -30.97 6.32
N TRP A 239 -1.35 -31.90 5.58
CA TRP A 239 -2.79 -32.09 5.49
C TRP A 239 -3.38 -32.55 6.82
N ALA A 240 -4.62 -32.20 7.09
CA ALA A 240 -5.36 -32.67 8.25
C ALA A 240 -5.43 -34.21 8.24
N GLY A 241 -5.09 -34.83 9.39
CA GLY A 241 -5.06 -36.30 9.50
C GLY A 241 -3.81 -36.98 8.93
N SER A 242 -2.93 -36.27 8.23
CA SER A 242 -1.62 -36.78 7.78
C SER A 242 -0.52 -36.50 8.80
N ASN A 243 0.49 -37.37 8.83
CA ASN A 243 1.74 -37.13 9.57
C ASN A 243 2.87 -36.59 8.68
N ASP A 244 2.68 -36.60 7.35
CA ASP A 244 3.70 -36.23 6.39
C ASP A 244 3.68 -34.73 6.10
N TRP A 245 4.89 -34.14 6.03
CA TRP A 245 5.10 -32.75 5.63
C TRP A 245 5.48 -32.66 4.15
N LEU A 246 4.70 -31.93 3.39
CA LEU A 246 4.95 -31.68 1.97
C LEU A 246 5.70 -30.36 1.81
N PRO A 247 6.88 -30.34 1.17
CA PRO A 247 7.60 -29.11 0.93
C PRO A 247 6.86 -28.26 -0.12
N LEU A 248 6.60 -27.00 0.23
CA LEU A 248 6.07 -25.99 -0.67
C LEU A 248 7.21 -25.14 -1.25
N LEU A 249 8.21 -24.85 -0.41
CA LEU A 249 9.45 -24.21 -0.73
C LEU A 249 10.56 -25.00 -0.02
N GLN A 250 11.45 -25.63 -0.79
CA GLN A 250 12.54 -26.44 -0.25
C GLN A 250 13.68 -25.59 0.29
N SER A 251 14.10 -24.58 -0.47
CA SER A 251 15.14 -23.64 -0.06
C SER A 251 14.99 -22.31 -0.75
N ILE A 252 15.55 -21.26 -0.13
CA ILE A 252 15.66 -19.94 -0.68
C ILE A 252 16.92 -19.27 -0.16
N ASP A 253 17.67 -18.68 -1.07
CA ASP A 253 18.89 -17.94 -0.77
C ASP A 253 18.74 -16.48 -1.13
N TYR A 254 19.41 -15.64 -0.37
CA TYR A 254 19.38 -14.21 -0.51
C TYR A 254 20.76 -13.66 -0.81
N ASP A 255 20.82 -12.57 -1.55
CA ASP A 255 22.03 -11.78 -1.68
C ASP A 255 22.31 -10.96 -0.40
N ALA A 256 23.41 -10.23 -0.38
CA ALA A 256 23.80 -9.38 0.76
C ALA A 256 22.82 -8.22 1.04
N ALA A 257 22.01 -7.84 0.05
CA ALA A 257 20.95 -6.83 0.17
C ALA A 257 19.61 -7.44 0.65
N GLY A 258 19.54 -8.75 0.84
CA GLY A 258 18.34 -9.48 1.26
C GLY A 258 17.36 -9.77 0.11
N GLN A 259 17.76 -9.55 -1.15
CA GLN A 259 16.98 -9.92 -2.33
C GLN A 259 17.09 -11.41 -2.60
N VAL A 260 15.99 -12.04 -3.03
CA VAL A 260 15.99 -13.45 -3.40
C VAL A 260 16.90 -13.68 -4.60
N ARG A 261 17.93 -14.51 -4.46
CA ARG A 261 18.85 -14.84 -5.52
C ARG A 261 18.58 -16.20 -6.14
N HIS A 262 18.17 -17.15 -5.32
CA HIS A 262 17.92 -18.54 -5.71
C HIS A 262 16.79 -19.09 -4.87
N GLU A 263 15.85 -19.80 -5.48
CA GLU A 263 14.81 -20.53 -4.75
C GLU A 263 14.50 -21.87 -5.42
N VAL A 264 14.19 -22.87 -4.60
CA VAL A 264 13.77 -24.20 -5.03
C VAL A 264 12.36 -24.45 -4.51
N ALA A 265 11.39 -24.49 -5.41
CA ALA A 265 10.00 -24.82 -5.09
C ALA A 265 9.86 -26.29 -4.65
N GLY A 266 8.75 -26.62 -3.94
CA GLY A 266 8.48 -27.97 -3.47
C GLY A 266 8.42 -29.03 -4.58
N ASN A 267 8.04 -28.64 -5.79
CA ASN A 267 8.00 -29.49 -6.98
C ASN A 267 9.35 -29.57 -7.74
N GLY A 268 10.44 -29.07 -7.15
CA GLY A 268 11.78 -29.12 -7.73
C GLY A 268 12.05 -28.09 -8.83
N VAL A 269 11.16 -27.13 -9.03
CA VAL A 269 11.41 -26.01 -9.94
C VAL A 269 12.38 -25.04 -9.28
N VAL A 270 13.39 -24.64 -10.03
CA VAL A 270 14.46 -23.74 -9.60
C VAL A 270 14.29 -22.39 -10.27
N SER A 271 14.32 -21.31 -9.51
CA SER A 271 14.32 -19.93 -10.01
C SER A 271 15.59 -19.22 -9.56
N ASP A 272 16.33 -18.68 -10.53
CA ASP A 272 17.54 -17.90 -10.34
C ASP A 272 17.27 -16.44 -10.73
N TYR A 273 17.62 -15.52 -9.84
CA TYR A 273 17.40 -14.07 -9.96
C TYR A 273 18.74 -13.35 -10.04
N ASP A 274 18.92 -12.55 -11.08
CA ASP A 274 20.06 -11.65 -11.21
C ASP A 274 19.60 -10.20 -11.20
N TYR A 275 20.26 -9.37 -10.42
CA TYR A 275 19.94 -7.97 -10.22
C TYR A 275 21.03 -7.07 -10.81
N GLU A 276 20.63 -5.95 -11.40
CA GLU A 276 21.56 -4.93 -11.87
C GLU A 276 22.41 -4.41 -10.69
N PRO A 277 23.74 -4.42 -10.80
CA PRO A 277 24.60 -4.05 -9.68
C PRO A 277 24.40 -2.61 -9.17
N GLN A 278 24.07 -1.67 -10.06
CA GLN A 278 23.95 -0.25 -9.75
C GLN A 278 22.57 0.13 -9.21
N THR A 279 21.51 -0.47 -9.77
CA THR A 279 20.13 -0.09 -9.45
C THR A 279 19.42 -1.08 -8.54
N ARG A 280 19.99 -2.29 -8.39
CA ARG A 280 19.40 -3.43 -7.68
C ARG A 280 18.03 -3.87 -8.21
N ARG A 281 17.70 -3.48 -9.44
CA ARG A 281 16.49 -3.93 -10.14
C ARG A 281 16.74 -5.32 -10.72
N LEU A 282 15.67 -6.12 -10.78
CA LEU A 282 15.76 -7.46 -11.34
C LEU A 282 16.11 -7.38 -12.85
N GLY A 283 17.28 -7.82 -13.22
CA GLY A 283 17.76 -7.85 -14.62
C GLY A 283 17.30 -9.12 -15.32
N THR A 284 17.51 -10.29 -14.71
CA THR A 284 17.07 -11.58 -15.29
C THR A 284 16.44 -12.49 -14.26
N LEU A 285 15.49 -13.31 -14.72
CA LEU A 285 14.88 -14.40 -13.98
C LEU A 285 14.85 -15.64 -14.86
N ASN A 286 15.60 -16.67 -14.46
CA ASN A 286 15.60 -17.95 -15.13
C ASN A 286 14.90 -18.99 -14.25
N THR A 287 13.82 -19.55 -14.76
CA THR A 287 13.09 -20.61 -14.06
C THR A 287 13.20 -21.91 -14.86
N THR A 288 13.63 -22.97 -14.19
CA THR A 288 13.90 -24.27 -14.82
C THR A 288 13.25 -25.41 -14.04
N ARG A 289 12.87 -26.46 -14.73
CA ARG A 289 12.58 -27.77 -14.16
C ARG A 289 13.63 -28.76 -14.69
N PRO A 290 13.79 -29.96 -14.10
CA PRO A 290 14.77 -30.94 -14.57
C PRO A 290 14.70 -31.14 -16.10
N GLY A 291 15.80 -30.77 -16.80
CA GLY A 291 15.96 -30.94 -18.23
C GLY A 291 15.22 -29.95 -19.15
N LYS A 292 14.48 -28.93 -18.61
CA LYS A 292 13.73 -27.98 -19.45
C LYS A 292 13.60 -26.57 -18.83
N PRO A 293 13.91 -25.50 -19.57
CA PRO A 293 13.58 -24.15 -19.15
C PRO A 293 12.07 -23.92 -19.20
N LEU A 294 11.55 -23.20 -18.22
CA LEU A 294 10.15 -22.76 -18.12
C LEU A 294 9.99 -21.27 -18.44
N GLN A 295 10.91 -20.45 -17.95
CA GLN A 295 10.99 -19.01 -18.22
C GLN A 295 12.46 -18.59 -18.31
N ALA A 296 12.75 -17.65 -19.21
CA ALA A 296 14.06 -16.99 -19.34
C ALA A 296 13.79 -15.50 -19.55
N LEU A 297 13.40 -14.82 -18.47
CA LEU A 297 12.94 -13.45 -18.49
C LEU A 297 14.12 -12.49 -18.34
N SER A 298 14.15 -11.45 -19.18
CA SER A 298 15.05 -10.31 -19.03
C SER A 298 14.27 -9.02 -19.03
N TYR A 299 14.63 -8.11 -18.13
CA TYR A 299 13.93 -6.85 -17.89
C TYR A 299 14.80 -5.66 -18.20
N GLN A 300 14.22 -4.61 -18.74
CA GLN A 300 14.87 -3.35 -19.02
C GLN A 300 14.09 -2.22 -18.37
N TYR A 301 14.81 -1.28 -17.76
CA TYR A 301 14.21 -0.17 -17.03
C TYR A 301 14.77 1.16 -17.48
N ASP A 302 13.97 2.21 -17.35
CA ASP A 302 14.46 3.57 -17.44
C ASP A 302 15.25 3.96 -16.15
N PRO A 303 15.93 5.11 -16.12
CA PRO A 303 16.69 5.55 -14.96
C PRO A 303 15.86 5.69 -13.68
N VAL A 304 14.56 5.99 -13.76
CA VAL A 304 13.66 6.11 -12.58
C VAL A 304 13.03 4.78 -12.17
N GLY A 305 13.08 3.73 -13.00
CA GLY A 305 12.64 2.39 -12.68
C GLY A 305 11.36 1.94 -13.38
N ASN A 306 10.85 2.70 -14.34
CA ASN A 306 9.73 2.20 -15.14
C ASN A 306 10.20 1.06 -16.04
N LEU A 307 9.38 0.02 -16.17
CA LEU A 307 9.67 -1.13 -17.02
C LEU A 307 9.56 -0.74 -18.50
N LEU A 308 10.67 -0.66 -19.21
CA LEU A 308 10.70 -0.38 -20.66
C LEU A 308 10.45 -1.62 -21.50
N GLY A 309 10.79 -2.79 -21.00
CA GLY A 309 10.56 -4.03 -21.71
C GLY A 309 10.85 -5.27 -20.90
N CYS A 310 10.23 -6.34 -21.33
CA CYS A 310 10.48 -7.70 -20.85
C CYS A 310 10.62 -8.64 -22.05
N SER A 311 11.57 -9.55 -22.01
CA SER A 311 11.76 -10.58 -23.04
C SER A 311 11.78 -11.96 -22.39
N ASP A 312 11.06 -12.92 -22.96
CA ASP A 312 11.12 -14.33 -22.58
C ASP A 312 11.85 -15.14 -23.64
N GLY A 313 13.08 -15.54 -23.34
CA GLY A 313 13.94 -16.32 -24.22
C GLY A 313 13.46 -17.75 -24.49
N THR A 314 12.48 -18.26 -23.75
CA THR A 314 11.89 -19.59 -24.00
C THR A 314 10.90 -19.58 -25.16
N VAL A 315 10.42 -18.39 -25.54
CA VAL A 315 9.43 -18.22 -26.60
C VAL A 315 10.11 -18.10 -27.94
N SER A 316 9.93 -19.10 -28.80
CA SER A 316 10.50 -19.09 -30.17
C SER A 316 9.80 -18.03 -31.03
N ARG A 317 10.61 -17.23 -31.73
CA ARG A 317 10.11 -16.24 -32.70
C ARG A 317 9.41 -16.92 -33.87
N ARG A 318 8.21 -16.48 -34.19
CA ARG A 318 7.37 -16.92 -35.31
C ARG A 318 6.89 -15.72 -36.10
N PHE A 319 6.34 -15.98 -37.28
CA PHE A 319 5.77 -14.95 -38.12
C PHE A 319 4.31 -15.29 -38.43
N ARG A 320 3.44 -14.32 -38.22
CA ARG A 320 2.04 -14.38 -38.62
C ARG A 320 1.67 -13.11 -39.36
N ARG A 321 1.09 -13.25 -40.58
CA ARG A 321 0.73 -12.11 -41.45
C ARG A 321 1.90 -11.10 -41.59
N ASN A 322 3.11 -11.59 -41.80
CA ASN A 322 4.35 -10.82 -41.89
C ASN A 322 4.77 -10.04 -40.63
N GLN A 323 4.11 -10.25 -39.51
CA GLN A 323 4.49 -9.70 -38.18
C GLN A 323 5.21 -10.75 -37.36
N ALA A 324 6.29 -10.36 -36.72
CA ALA A 324 6.99 -11.23 -35.74
C ALA A 324 6.16 -11.36 -34.46
N VAL A 325 5.99 -12.60 -34.01
CA VAL A 325 5.42 -12.93 -32.72
C VAL A 325 6.49 -13.66 -31.91
N ASP A 326 6.94 -13.05 -30.85
CA ASP A 326 8.00 -13.57 -29.99
C ASP A 326 7.70 -13.30 -28.50
N GLY A 327 8.67 -13.53 -27.62
CA GLY A 327 8.56 -13.30 -26.18
C GLY A 327 8.77 -11.84 -25.74
N ASN A 328 8.89 -10.89 -26.67
CA ASN A 328 9.19 -9.51 -26.33
C ASN A 328 7.91 -8.72 -26.00
N GLN A 329 8.01 -7.91 -24.97
CA GLN A 329 7.06 -6.86 -24.61
C GLN A 329 7.84 -5.56 -24.45
N THR A 330 7.37 -4.46 -25.04
CA THR A 330 7.99 -3.15 -24.91
C THR A 330 6.96 -2.14 -24.39
N CYS A 331 7.43 -1.14 -23.64
CA CYS A 331 6.60 -0.14 -22.99
C CYS A 331 7.21 1.25 -23.18
N GLN A 332 6.34 2.24 -23.35
CA GLN A 332 6.74 3.64 -23.42
C GLN A 332 5.88 4.47 -22.45
N TYR A 333 6.49 5.50 -21.90
CA TYR A 333 5.86 6.37 -20.90
C TYR A 333 5.98 7.84 -21.34
N ASP A 334 5.03 8.64 -20.89
CA ASP A 334 5.09 10.10 -20.99
C ASP A 334 6.01 10.70 -19.91
N ALA A 335 6.14 12.03 -19.91
CA ALA A 335 6.95 12.73 -18.92
C ALA A 335 6.36 12.69 -17.47
N LEU A 336 5.13 12.24 -17.29
CA LEU A 336 4.49 12.00 -16.00
C LEU A 336 4.60 10.54 -15.56
N TYR A 337 5.31 9.71 -16.33
CA TYR A 337 5.46 8.27 -16.15
C TYR A 337 4.16 7.47 -16.32
N GLN A 338 3.17 8.01 -17.05
CA GLN A 338 1.98 7.28 -17.46
C GLN A 338 2.30 6.40 -18.66
N LEU A 339 1.77 5.18 -18.71
CA LEU A 339 1.99 4.26 -19.83
C LEU A 339 1.26 4.75 -21.07
N VAL A 340 2.00 5.13 -22.14
CA VAL A 340 1.39 5.62 -23.39
C VAL A 340 1.40 4.57 -24.50
N GLN A 341 2.29 3.58 -24.45
CA GLN A 341 2.31 2.50 -25.42
C GLN A 341 2.83 1.21 -24.82
N ALA A 342 2.25 0.10 -25.24
CA ALA A 342 2.76 -1.23 -24.94
C ALA A 342 2.58 -2.15 -26.14
N THR A 343 3.55 -3.06 -26.34
CA THR A 343 3.48 -4.14 -27.33
C THR A 343 3.50 -5.49 -26.62
N GLY A 344 3.06 -6.54 -27.30
CA GLY A 344 3.10 -7.89 -26.79
C GLY A 344 2.44 -8.88 -27.75
N ARG A 345 1.99 -9.98 -27.19
CA ARG A 345 1.30 -11.04 -27.93
C ARG A 345 -0.08 -11.30 -27.35
N GLU A 346 -1.01 -11.63 -28.20
CA GLU A 346 -2.40 -11.94 -27.88
C GLU A 346 -2.89 -13.20 -28.60
N GLN A 347 -3.98 -13.77 -28.11
CA GLN A 347 -4.63 -14.89 -28.78
C GLN A 347 -5.21 -14.41 -30.11
N ALA A 348 -4.93 -15.16 -31.17
CA ALA A 348 -5.48 -14.85 -32.48
C ALA A 348 -7.01 -15.02 -32.47
N GLY A 349 -7.70 -13.99 -32.93
CA GLY A 349 -9.16 -13.95 -32.86
C GLY A 349 -9.74 -13.21 -31.65
N GLN A 350 -8.91 -12.72 -30.72
CA GLN A 350 -9.36 -11.83 -29.66
C GLN A 350 -10.02 -10.59 -30.25
N GLN A 351 -11.27 -10.33 -29.86
CA GLN A 351 -12.07 -9.23 -30.41
C GLN A 351 -12.49 -8.19 -29.35
N THR A 352 -12.41 -8.54 -28.08
CA THR A 352 -12.93 -7.72 -26.98
C THR A 352 -12.05 -7.84 -25.74
N GLU A 353 -12.32 -7.04 -24.70
CA GLU A 353 -11.70 -7.16 -23.37
C GLU A 353 -12.24 -8.35 -22.54
N ALA A 354 -13.21 -9.11 -23.07
CA ALA A 354 -13.73 -10.29 -22.40
C ALA A 354 -12.65 -11.39 -22.28
N LEU A 355 -12.79 -12.22 -21.26
CA LEU A 355 -11.89 -13.37 -21.09
C LEU A 355 -12.09 -14.33 -22.29
N PRO A 356 -11.05 -14.59 -23.11
CA PRO A 356 -11.17 -15.52 -24.22
C PRO A 356 -11.27 -16.96 -23.71
N ALA A 357 -11.74 -17.87 -24.56
CA ALA A 357 -11.60 -19.29 -24.28
C ALA A 357 -10.13 -19.70 -24.23
N PRO A 358 -9.72 -20.61 -23.34
CA PRO A 358 -8.34 -21.03 -23.24
C PRO A 358 -7.91 -21.79 -24.50
N LEU A 359 -6.65 -21.57 -24.88
CA LEU A 359 -5.99 -22.42 -25.88
C LEU A 359 -5.51 -23.75 -25.25
N PRO A 360 -5.34 -24.81 -26.04
CA PRO A 360 -4.50 -25.93 -25.61
C PRO A 360 -3.08 -25.45 -25.25
N ILE A 361 -2.43 -26.13 -24.29
CA ILE A 361 -1.10 -25.71 -23.79
C ILE A 361 -0.05 -25.54 -24.89
N ASP A 362 -0.08 -26.41 -25.88
CA ASP A 362 0.89 -26.42 -26.99
C ASP A 362 0.44 -25.58 -28.18
N ASP A 363 -0.72 -24.95 -28.10
CA ASP A 363 -1.22 -24.09 -29.17
C ASP A 363 -0.45 -22.75 -29.17
N THR A 364 -0.13 -22.32 -30.36
CA THR A 364 0.70 -21.14 -30.59
C THR A 364 0.01 -20.17 -31.55
N ASP A 365 -1.31 -20.25 -31.68
CA ASP A 365 -2.10 -19.34 -32.49
C ASP A 365 -2.20 -17.94 -31.87
N LEU A 366 -1.04 -17.30 -31.82
CA LEU A 366 -0.85 -15.97 -31.25
C LEU A 366 -0.55 -14.95 -32.36
N SER A 367 -0.93 -13.71 -32.11
CA SER A 367 -0.61 -12.53 -32.95
C SER A 367 0.09 -11.46 -32.09
N ALA A 368 0.87 -10.61 -32.76
CA ALA A 368 1.43 -9.44 -32.10
C ALA A 368 0.34 -8.37 -31.95
N TYR A 369 0.42 -7.58 -30.86
CA TYR A 369 -0.40 -6.40 -30.69
C TYR A 369 0.45 -5.18 -30.32
N THR A 370 -0.12 -4.00 -30.61
CA THR A 370 0.31 -2.71 -30.07
C THR A 370 -0.90 -2.02 -29.46
N ARG A 371 -0.78 -1.53 -28.24
CA ARG A 371 -1.78 -0.67 -27.59
C ARG A 371 -1.19 0.69 -27.30
N THR A 372 -1.95 1.74 -27.59
CA THR A 372 -1.65 3.09 -27.14
C THR A 372 -2.77 3.60 -26.22
N TYR A 373 -2.39 4.49 -25.31
CA TYR A 373 -3.26 4.96 -24.24
C TYR A 373 -3.26 6.47 -24.21
N ASP A 374 -4.43 7.07 -24.25
CA ASP A 374 -4.61 8.52 -24.16
C ASP A 374 -5.15 8.91 -22.79
N TYR A 375 -4.64 10.00 -22.24
CA TYR A 375 -5.04 10.52 -20.93
C TYR A 375 -5.39 12.00 -21.02
N ASP A 376 -6.44 12.39 -20.27
CA ASP A 376 -6.78 13.80 -20.12
C ASP A 376 -5.84 14.52 -19.14
N ARG A 377 -6.04 15.83 -18.93
CA ARG A 377 -5.22 16.65 -18.01
C ARG A 377 -5.38 16.29 -16.53
N GLY A 378 -6.46 15.56 -16.14
CA GLY A 378 -6.69 14.99 -14.80
C GLY A 378 -6.11 13.59 -14.62
N GLY A 379 -5.49 13.03 -15.67
CA GLY A 379 -4.95 11.68 -15.69
C GLY A 379 -6.04 10.60 -15.80
N ASN A 380 -7.21 10.94 -16.32
CA ASN A 380 -8.21 9.93 -16.66
C ASN A 380 -7.86 9.29 -18.00
N LEU A 381 -7.94 7.97 -18.08
CA LEU A 381 -7.81 7.22 -19.33
C LEU A 381 -9.00 7.57 -20.23
N SER A 382 -8.74 8.15 -21.40
CA SER A 382 -9.76 8.59 -22.36
C SER A 382 -9.92 7.66 -23.55
N ALA A 383 -8.85 6.95 -23.96
CA ALA A 383 -8.92 5.94 -25.01
C ALA A 383 -7.85 4.88 -24.88
N ILE A 384 -8.18 3.68 -25.34
CA ILE A 384 -7.25 2.58 -25.63
C ILE A 384 -7.36 2.27 -27.10
N HIS A 385 -6.30 2.51 -27.87
CA HIS A 385 -6.23 2.13 -29.28
C HIS A 385 -5.50 0.80 -29.39
N HIS A 386 -6.20 -0.20 -29.82
CA HIS A 386 -5.67 -1.54 -30.01
C HIS A 386 -5.40 -1.83 -31.48
N GLN A 387 -4.17 -2.20 -31.77
CA GLN A 387 -3.72 -2.67 -33.07
C GLN A 387 -3.19 -4.09 -32.90
N GLY A 388 -3.90 -5.06 -33.44
CA GLY A 388 -3.60 -6.48 -33.35
C GLY A 388 -4.26 -7.25 -34.47
N ASN A 389 -4.66 -8.50 -34.20
CA ASN A 389 -5.36 -9.29 -35.20
C ASN A 389 -6.69 -8.67 -35.63
N GLN A 390 -7.40 -8.03 -34.70
CA GLN A 390 -8.58 -7.21 -34.95
C GLN A 390 -8.41 -5.83 -34.29
N PRO A 391 -8.17 -4.76 -35.06
CA PRO A 391 -8.04 -3.42 -34.51
C PRO A 391 -9.37 -2.88 -33.96
N TYR A 392 -9.32 -2.22 -32.80
CA TYR A 392 -10.45 -1.50 -32.21
C TYR A 392 -9.97 -0.34 -31.35
N THR A 393 -10.89 0.58 -31.07
CA THR A 393 -10.67 1.65 -30.10
C THR A 393 -11.72 1.52 -29.01
N LEU A 394 -11.25 1.48 -27.76
CA LEU A 394 -12.09 1.55 -26.60
C LEU A 394 -12.06 2.99 -26.08
N ALA A 395 -13.06 3.77 -26.42
CA ALA A 395 -13.16 5.16 -26.00
C ALA A 395 -13.89 5.27 -24.66
N MET A 396 -13.46 6.23 -23.84
CA MET A 396 -14.03 6.56 -22.55
C MET A 396 -14.54 7.97 -22.54
N VAL A 397 -15.68 8.20 -21.91
CA VAL A 397 -16.24 9.53 -21.70
C VAL A 397 -16.03 9.92 -20.25
N VAL A 398 -15.26 11.00 -20.04
CA VAL A 398 -14.99 11.55 -18.71
C VAL A 398 -16.01 12.64 -18.41
N SER A 399 -16.55 12.67 -17.20
CA SER A 399 -17.46 13.72 -16.74
C SER A 399 -16.85 15.11 -16.89
N SER A 400 -17.68 16.09 -17.24
CA SER A 400 -17.24 17.49 -17.33
C SER A 400 -16.91 18.11 -15.97
N THR A 401 -17.41 17.53 -14.85
CA THR A 401 -17.33 18.09 -13.49
C THR A 401 -16.57 17.24 -12.49
N SER A 402 -16.33 15.96 -12.81
CA SER A 402 -15.68 15.00 -11.92
C SER A 402 -14.66 14.13 -12.68
N ASN A 403 -13.93 13.26 -11.98
CA ASN A 403 -13.10 12.22 -12.59
C ASN A 403 -13.87 10.91 -12.86
N ARG A 404 -15.18 10.91 -12.75
CA ARG A 404 -16.03 9.77 -13.12
C ARG A 404 -15.96 9.52 -14.62
N THR A 405 -16.00 8.27 -15.04
CA THR A 405 -15.78 7.91 -16.45
C THR A 405 -16.60 6.66 -16.78
N LEU A 406 -17.20 6.68 -17.94
CA LEU A 406 -17.91 5.53 -18.51
C LEU A 406 -17.32 5.17 -19.87
N GLN A 407 -17.49 3.92 -20.29
CA GLN A 407 -17.19 3.53 -21.66
C GLN A 407 -18.14 4.25 -22.62
N GLN A 408 -17.60 4.70 -23.75
CA GLN A 408 -18.39 5.38 -24.79
C GLN A 408 -19.53 4.47 -25.28
N SER A 409 -20.72 5.02 -25.33
CA SER A 409 -21.90 4.45 -25.94
C SER A 409 -22.62 5.50 -26.77
N ASP A 410 -23.57 5.08 -27.60
CA ASP A 410 -24.33 5.98 -28.48
C ASP A 410 -25.02 7.08 -27.67
N GLY A 411 -24.75 8.33 -28.03
CA GLY A 411 -25.36 9.51 -27.42
C GLY A 411 -24.79 9.91 -26.05
N LEU A 412 -23.87 9.16 -25.46
CA LEU A 412 -23.26 9.51 -24.16
C LEU A 412 -22.36 10.75 -24.30
N THR A 413 -22.63 11.76 -23.51
CA THR A 413 -21.82 13.01 -23.43
C THR A 413 -21.17 13.14 -22.06
N PRO A 414 -20.12 14.01 -21.91
CA PRO A 414 -19.50 14.27 -20.61
C PRO A 414 -20.45 14.76 -19.52
N ALA A 415 -21.57 15.39 -19.89
CA ALA A 415 -22.61 15.85 -18.95
C ALA A 415 -23.46 14.69 -18.38
N ASP A 416 -23.56 13.59 -19.12
CA ASP A 416 -24.42 12.45 -18.75
C ASP A 416 -23.67 11.43 -17.87
N VAL A 417 -22.33 11.47 -17.82
CA VAL A 417 -21.50 10.47 -17.14
C VAL A 417 -21.86 10.33 -15.66
N ASP A 418 -22.10 11.46 -14.99
CA ASP A 418 -22.37 11.45 -13.54
C ASP A 418 -23.65 10.70 -13.19
N ALA A 419 -24.62 10.59 -14.12
CA ALA A 419 -25.84 9.78 -13.95
C ALA A 419 -25.57 8.26 -13.88
N GLY A 420 -24.42 7.79 -14.33
CA GLY A 420 -23.97 6.42 -14.19
C GLY A 420 -23.37 6.08 -12.83
N PHE A 421 -23.32 7.06 -11.93
CA PHE A 421 -22.78 6.90 -10.57
C PHE A 421 -23.81 7.40 -9.55
N ASP A 422 -23.73 6.86 -8.34
CA ASP A 422 -24.49 7.42 -7.22
C ASP A 422 -23.87 8.70 -6.67
N ALA A 423 -24.50 9.29 -5.66
CA ALA A 423 -24.00 10.53 -5.07
C ALA A 423 -22.64 10.36 -4.34
N ALA A 424 -22.31 9.15 -3.90
CA ALA A 424 -21.02 8.82 -3.28
C ALA A 424 -19.94 8.42 -4.30
N GLY A 425 -20.24 8.47 -5.60
CA GLY A 425 -19.31 8.18 -6.68
C GLY A 425 -19.13 6.69 -6.99
N GLN A 426 -20.03 5.85 -6.54
CA GLN A 426 -20.01 4.42 -6.80
C GLN A 426 -20.68 4.16 -8.16
N LEU A 427 -20.06 3.33 -9.00
CA LEU A 427 -20.62 2.95 -10.31
C LEU A 427 -21.94 2.18 -10.12
N LEU A 428 -22.96 2.53 -10.89
CA LEU A 428 -24.30 1.92 -10.79
C LEU A 428 -24.49 0.65 -11.65
N ALA A 429 -23.72 0.51 -12.73
CA ALA A 429 -23.79 -0.65 -13.60
C ALA A 429 -22.46 -0.87 -14.34
N LEU A 430 -22.09 -2.12 -14.59
CA LEU A 430 -20.91 -2.45 -15.41
C LEU A 430 -21.23 -2.28 -16.90
N ALA A 431 -22.39 -2.76 -17.31
CA ALA A 431 -22.94 -2.63 -18.64
C ALA A 431 -24.47 -2.58 -18.57
N ALA A 432 -25.14 -2.36 -19.69
CA ALA A 432 -26.59 -2.41 -19.75
C ALA A 432 -27.10 -3.78 -19.24
N GLY A 433 -28.01 -3.74 -18.26
CA GLY A 433 -28.55 -4.95 -17.64
C GLY A 433 -27.67 -5.58 -16.54
N GLN A 434 -26.53 -4.99 -16.20
CA GLN A 434 -25.63 -5.46 -15.14
C GLN A 434 -25.52 -4.44 -13.98
N PRO A 435 -26.58 -4.18 -13.23
CA PRO A 435 -26.55 -3.23 -12.12
C PRO A 435 -25.67 -3.72 -10.97
N LEU A 436 -25.11 -2.72 -10.26
CA LEU A 436 -24.33 -2.89 -9.05
C LEU A 436 -25.15 -2.41 -7.83
N GLY A 437 -25.09 -3.18 -6.74
CA GLY A 437 -25.67 -2.80 -5.46
C GLY A 437 -24.56 -2.55 -4.45
N TRP A 438 -24.67 -1.44 -3.72
CA TRP A 438 -23.71 -1.02 -2.70
C TRP A 438 -24.38 -1.00 -1.33
N ASP A 439 -23.64 -1.36 -0.31
CA ASP A 439 -24.12 -1.29 1.08
C ASP A 439 -23.96 0.13 1.67
N SER A 440 -24.43 0.32 2.90
CA SER A 440 -24.37 1.61 3.60
C SER A 440 -22.94 2.07 3.95
N ARG A 441 -21.94 1.24 3.76
CA ARG A 441 -20.50 1.54 3.96
C ARG A 441 -19.78 1.80 2.65
N GLY A 442 -20.50 1.80 1.52
CA GLY A 442 -19.93 1.97 0.19
C GLY A 442 -19.15 0.74 -0.32
N GLN A 443 -19.46 -0.44 0.22
CA GLN A 443 -18.87 -1.70 -0.22
C GLN A 443 -19.76 -2.36 -1.26
N LEU A 444 -19.18 -2.93 -2.31
CA LEU A 444 -19.92 -3.62 -3.36
C LEU A 444 -20.60 -4.87 -2.79
N GLN A 445 -21.93 -4.86 -2.74
CA GLN A 445 -22.71 -5.93 -2.16
C GLN A 445 -23.25 -6.94 -3.19
N THR A 446 -23.67 -6.43 -4.35
CA THR A 446 -24.31 -7.27 -5.38
C THR A 446 -23.88 -6.83 -6.78
N VAL A 447 -23.60 -7.80 -7.64
CA VAL A 447 -23.42 -7.61 -9.08
C VAL A 447 -24.42 -8.51 -9.80
N THR A 448 -25.35 -7.92 -10.57
CA THR A 448 -26.21 -8.67 -11.47
C THR A 448 -25.44 -8.97 -12.75
N LEU A 449 -25.32 -10.24 -13.12
CA LEU A 449 -24.61 -10.69 -14.31
C LEU A 449 -25.56 -10.84 -15.50
N VAL A 450 -26.69 -11.51 -15.29
CA VAL A 450 -27.72 -11.74 -16.28
C VAL A 450 -29.09 -11.58 -15.64
N ARG A 451 -30.01 -10.92 -16.33
CA ARG A 451 -31.45 -10.92 -15.98
C ARG A 451 -32.19 -11.84 -16.89
N HIS A 452 -32.99 -12.73 -16.32
CA HIS A 452 -33.82 -13.67 -17.05
C HIS A 452 -35.25 -13.10 -17.26
N ASP A 453 -35.92 -13.56 -18.27
CA ASP A 453 -37.30 -13.12 -18.64
C ASP A 453 -38.32 -13.41 -17.53
N ASP A 454 -38.05 -14.40 -16.68
CA ASP A 454 -38.91 -14.78 -15.55
C ASP A 454 -38.70 -13.89 -14.29
N GLY A 455 -37.85 -12.88 -14.40
CA GLY A 455 -37.51 -11.96 -13.33
C GLY A 455 -36.41 -12.44 -12.37
N SER A 456 -35.93 -13.68 -12.55
CA SER A 456 -34.75 -14.17 -11.83
C SER A 456 -33.47 -13.53 -12.38
N SER A 457 -32.36 -13.65 -11.64
CA SER A 457 -31.05 -13.09 -12.07
C SER A 457 -29.90 -14.00 -11.70
N ASP A 458 -28.93 -14.09 -12.58
CA ASP A 458 -27.59 -14.55 -12.20
C ASP A 458 -26.88 -13.39 -11.50
N GLN A 459 -26.32 -13.64 -10.33
CA GLN A 459 -25.71 -12.56 -9.52
C GLN A 459 -24.59 -13.06 -8.62
N GLU A 460 -23.63 -12.18 -8.36
CA GLU A 460 -22.67 -12.31 -7.28
C GLU A 460 -23.07 -11.44 -6.09
N ASN A 461 -22.98 -12.01 -4.89
CA ASN A 461 -23.23 -11.31 -3.63
C ASN A 461 -22.02 -11.42 -2.73
N TYR A 462 -21.69 -10.33 -2.03
CA TYR A 462 -20.51 -10.22 -1.17
C TYR A 462 -20.91 -9.80 0.24
N ARG A 463 -20.16 -10.31 1.24
CA ARG A 463 -20.23 -9.86 2.63
C ARG A 463 -18.83 -9.53 3.13
N TYR A 464 -18.75 -8.50 3.96
CA TYR A 464 -17.49 -7.97 4.47
C TYR A 464 -17.47 -8.05 5.98
N ASP A 465 -16.27 -8.19 6.54
CA ASP A 465 -16.04 -8.07 7.97
C ASP A 465 -16.02 -6.60 8.42
N GLY A 466 -15.83 -6.37 9.74
CA GLY A 466 -15.75 -5.02 10.31
C GLY A 466 -14.55 -4.18 9.81
N HIS A 467 -13.55 -4.81 9.16
CA HIS A 467 -12.40 -4.11 8.54
C HIS A 467 -12.59 -3.86 7.05
N GLY A 468 -13.76 -4.19 6.51
CA GLY A 468 -14.04 -4.03 5.08
C GLY A 468 -13.39 -5.09 4.18
N GLN A 469 -12.88 -6.18 4.77
CA GLN A 469 -12.33 -7.29 3.98
C GLN A 469 -13.44 -8.27 3.62
N ARG A 470 -13.42 -8.75 2.36
CA ARG A 470 -14.41 -9.73 1.88
C ARG A 470 -14.31 -11.03 2.67
N SER A 471 -15.36 -11.35 3.39
CA SER A 471 -15.48 -12.52 4.25
C SER A 471 -16.25 -13.66 3.58
N GLN A 472 -17.18 -13.33 2.69
CA GLN A 472 -17.97 -14.32 1.92
C GLN A 472 -18.32 -13.78 0.54
N LYS A 473 -18.36 -14.70 -0.44
CA LYS A 473 -18.87 -14.48 -1.79
C LYS A 473 -19.83 -15.60 -2.17
N THR A 474 -20.93 -15.27 -2.85
CA THR A 474 -21.87 -16.25 -3.39
C THR A 474 -22.22 -15.88 -4.83
N LEU A 475 -21.93 -16.76 -5.76
CA LEU A 475 -22.38 -16.69 -7.15
C LEU A 475 -23.61 -17.59 -7.32
N THR A 476 -24.72 -17.01 -7.73
CA THR A 476 -25.94 -17.74 -8.09
C THR A 476 -26.16 -17.65 -9.58
N THR A 477 -26.30 -18.81 -10.25
CA THR A 477 -26.59 -18.88 -11.68
C THR A 477 -27.78 -19.79 -11.91
N ARG A 478 -28.64 -19.44 -12.86
CA ARG A 478 -29.80 -20.24 -13.25
C ARG A 478 -29.58 -20.88 -14.60
N THR A 479 -29.78 -22.16 -14.67
CA THR A 479 -29.85 -22.93 -15.92
C THR A 479 -31.28 -23.45 -16.10
N SER A 480 -31.60 -24.03 -17.26
CA SER A 480 -32.92 -24.60 -17.51
C SER A 480 -33.29 -25.62 -16.43
N GLY A 481 -34.19 -25.25 -15.52
CA GLY A 481 -34.72 -26.11 -14.47
C GLY A 481 -33.84 -26.31 -13.22
N THR A 482 -32.74 -25.61 -13.08
CA THR A 482 -31.83 -25.74 -11.90
C THR A 482 -31.15 -24.41 -11.53
N THR A 483 -31.15 -24.08 -10.25
CA THR A 483 -30.35 -23.00 -9.70
C THR A 483 -29.05 -23.58 -9.13
N ARG A 484 -27.91 -23.06 -9.56
CA ARG A 484 -26.57 -23.38 -9.01
C ARG A 484 -26.09 -22.24 -8.15
N SER A 485 -25.66 -22.55 -6.92
CA SER A 485 -25.08 -21.58 -5.99
C SER A 485 -23.65 -21.99 -5.64
N GLN A 486 -22.68 -21.12 -5.86
CA GLN A 486 -21.28 -21.32 -5.51
C GLN A 486 -20.92 -20.34 -4.39
N ARG A 487 -20.65 -20.86 -3.20
CA ARG A 487 -20.30 -20.06 -2.01
C ARG A 487 -18.83 -20.20 -1.69
N VAL A 488 -18.18 -19.08 -1.40
CA VAL A 488 -16.80 -19.02 -0.88
C VAL A 488 -16.80 -18.35 0.48
N ARG A 489 -16.22 -19.00 1.48
CA ARG A 489 -15.92 -18.42 2.80
C ARG A 489 -14.42 -18.24 2.95
N TYR A 490 -14.00 -17.02 3.27
CA TYR A 490 -12.59 -16.66 3.42
C TYR A 490 -12.20 -16.75 4.89
N LEU A 491 -11.19 -17.56 5.19
CA LEU A 491 -10.63 -17.79 6.52
C LEU A 491 -9.11 -17.58 6.47
N PRO A 492 -8.43 -17.44 7.60
CA PRO A 492 -6.97 -17.26 7.59
C PRO A 492 -6.22 -18.34 6.81
N GLY A 493 -5.83 -18.00 5.56
CA GLY A 493 -5.13 -18.84 4.62
C GLY A 493 -5.89 -20.06 4.07
N LEU A 494 -7.21 -20.07 4.20
CA LEU A 494 -8.11 -21.14 3.73
C LEU A 494 -9.35 -20.52 3.10
N GLU A 495 -9.74 -20.99 1.96
CA GLU A 495 -11.05 -20.74 1.36
C GLU A 495 -11.86 -22.03 1.37
N LEU A 496 -13.09 -21.95 1.86
CA LEU A 496 -14.05 -23.04 1.76
C LEU A 496 -15.01 -22.70 0.62
N ARG A 497 -15.03 -23.54 -0.40
CA ARG A 497 -15.81 -23.36 -1.62
C ARG A 497 -16.82 -24.49 -1.75
N ASP A 498 -18.11 -24.16 -1.67
CA ASP A 498 -19.22 -25.10 -1.78
C ASP A 498 -20.05 -24.78 -3.01
N THR A 499 -20.39 -25.80 -3.80
CA THR A 499 -21.34 -25.70 -4.91
C THR A 499 -22.59 -26.50 -4.57
N THR A 500 -23.73 -25.86 -4.59
CA THR A 500 -25.05 -26.50 -4.43
C THR A 500 -25.86 -26.38 -5.70
N GLN A 501 -26.68 -27.37 -5.96
CA GLN A 501 -27.66 -27.37 -7.03
C GLN A 501 -29.07 -27.57 -6.44
N THR A 502 -30.01 -26.75 -6.91
CA THR A 502 -31.40 -26.80 -6.50
C THR A 502 -32.27 -26.93 -7.75
N PRO A 503 -32.81 -28.13 -8.07
CA PRO A 503 -33.79 -28.29 -9.15
C PRO A 503 -35.05 -27.48 -8.87
N ASP A 504 -35.74 -27.01 -9.90
CA ASP A 504 -36.99 -26.27 -9.73
C ASP A 504 -38.02 -27.14 -9.00
N GLY A 505 -38.54 -26.64 -7.86
CA GLY A 505 -39.42 -27.37 -6.98
C GLY A 505 -38.79 -28.52 -6.18
N GLY A 506 -37.47 -28.71 -6.25
CA GLY A 506 -36.71 -29.71 -5.52
C GLY A 506 -35.95 -29.14 -4.31
N SER A 507 -35.25 -30.02 -3.62
CA SER A 507 -34.36 -29.64 -2.49
C SER A 507 -32.94 -29.37 -2.96
N ALA A 508 -32.26 -28.44 -2.31
CA ALA A 508 -30.84 -28.15 -2.55
C ALA A 508 -29.95 -29.35 -2.19
N SER A 509 -29.00 -29.67 -3.04
CA SER A 509 -27.98 -30.70 -2.78
C SER A 509 -26.59 -30.14 -3.03
N THR A 510 -25.64 -30.39 -2.13
CA THR A 510 -24.25 -30.03 -2.34
C THR A 510 -23.64 -31.02 -3.32
N VAL A 511 -23.07 -30.52 -4.40
CA VAL A 511 -22.44 -31.32 -5.47
C VAL A 511 -20.92 -31.21 -5.46
N GLU A 512 -20.37 -30.17 -4.81
CA GLU A 512 -18.92 -29.99 -4.67
C GLU A 512 -18.60 -29.28 -3.36
N THR A 513 -17.54 -29.73 -2.68
CA THR A 513 -16.92 -29.04 -1.55
C THR A 513 -15.41 -29.08 -1.72
N LEU A 514 -14.83 -27.90 -1.90
CA LEU A 514 -13.40 -27.68 -2.13
C LEU A 514 -12.80 -26.83 -0.99
N GLN A 515 -11.75 -27.30 -0.40
CA GLN A 515 -10.85 -26.54 0.47
C GLN A 515 -9.67 -26.03 -0.38
N LEU A 516 -9.54 -24.73 -0.50
CA LEU A 516 -8.46 -24.08 -1.21
C LEU A 516 -7.54 -23.38 -0.21
N LEU A 517 -6.31 -23.87 -0.09
CA LEU A 517 -5.30 -23.22 0.75
C LEU A 517 -4.51 -22.24 -0.10
N GLN A 518 -4.46 -20.98 0.33
CA GLN A 518 -3.54 -20.00 -0.22
C GLN A 518 -2.28 -19.96 0.63
N LEU A 519 -1.16 -20.21 -0.01
CA LEU A 519 0.13 -20.37 0.63
C LEU A 519 1.06 -19.32 0.02
N ASP A 520 1.33 -18.25 0.79
CA ASP A 520 2.24 -17.20 0.34
C ASP A 520 3.59 -17.83 0.02
N GLY A 521 4.05 -17.62 -1.19
CA GLY A 521 5.37 -18.01 -1.62
C GLY A 521 6.45 -17.08 -1.09
N SER A 522 7.63 -17.21 -1.64
CA SER A 522 8.74 -16.29 -1.51
C SER A 522 9.03 -15.72 -2.91
N GLY A 523 9.58 -14.52 -2.97
CA GLY A 523 9.90 -13.94 -4.25
C GLY A 523 8.66 -13.76 -5.14
N ARG A 524 8.63 -14.50 -6.26
CA ARG A 524 7.52 -14.52 -7.22
C ARG A 524 6.77 -15.83 -7.28
N LEU A 525 7.09 -16.75 -6.39
CA LEU A 525 6.42 -18.03 -6.26
C LEU A 525 5.25 -17.89 -5.30
N SER A 526 4.07 -18.35 -5.68
CA SER A 526 2.96 -18.63 -4.77
C SER A 526 2.47 -20.06 -4.98
N VAL A 527 1.92 -20.68 -3.93
CA VAL A 527 1.44 -22.06 -4.00
C VAL A 527 -0.01 -22.08 -3.55
N ARG A 528 -0.85 -22.79 -4.28
CA ARG A 528 -2.22 -23.11 -3.90
C ARG A 528 -2.37 -24.62 -3.77
N ALA A 529 -3.12 -25.06 -2.77
CA ALA A 529 -3.41 -26.46 -2.58
C ALA A 529 -4.91 -26.69 -2.64
N LEU A 530 -5.36 -27.67 -3.42
CA LEU A 530 -6.76 -27.98 -3.67
C LEU A 530 -7.09 -29.32 -3.04
N HIS A 531 -8.06 -29.37 -2.11
CA HIS A 531 -8.54 -30.58 -1.47
C HIS A 531 -10.05 -30.66 -1.57
N TRP A 532 -10.55 -31.63 -2.31
CA TRP A 532 -11.98 -31.91 -2.40
C TRP A 532 -12.40 -32.94 -1.37
N THR A 533 -13.46 -32.64 -0.65
CA THR A 533 -14.16 -33.59 0.22
C THR A 533 -15.39 -34.16 -0.48
N LEU A 534 -15.87 -33.50 -1.55
CA LEU A 534 -16.99 -33.94 -2.40
C LEU A 534 -16.83 -33.35 -3.80
N GLY A 535 -17.21 -34.10 -4.82
CA GLY A 535 -17.34 -33.57 -6.19
C GLY A 535 -16.03 -33.29 -6.91
N GLN A 536 -14.94 -33.98 -6.56
CA GLN A 536 -13.65 -33.87 -7.24
C GLN A 536 -13.81 -34.12 -8.75
N PRO A 537 -13.27 -33.24 -9.64
CA PRO A 537 -13.19 -33.51 -11.06
C PRO A 537 -12.37 -34.75 -11.38
N ALA A 538 -12.81 -35.55 -12.36
CA ALA A 538 -12.15 -36.82 -12.67
C ALA A 538 -10.73 -36.66 -13.24
N ASP A 539 -10.43 -35.51 -13.83
CA ASP A 539 -9.16 -35.21 -14.50
C ASP A 539 -8.20 -34.38 -13.60
N ILE A 540 -8.60 -34.04 -12.38
CA ILE A 540 -7.75 -33.31 -11.40
C ILE A 540 -7.52 -34.21 -10.19
N ALA A 541 -6.26 -34.44 -9.83
CA ALA A 541 -5.92 -35.20 -8.64
C ALA A 541 -6.30 -34.43 -7.37
N ASN A 542 -6.85 -35.12 -6.37
CA ASN A 542 -7.05 -34.54 -5.04
C ASN A 542 -5.71 -34.20 -4.36
N ASP A 543 -5.72 -33.29 -3.39
CA ASP A 543 -4.51 -32.78 -2.71
C ASP A 543 -3.51 -32.12 -3.69
N GLY A 544 -4.05 -31.62 -4.81
CA GLY A 544 -3.26 -31.07 -5.90
C GLY A 544 -2.60 -29.74 -5.53
N LEU A 545 -1.27 -29.67 -5.62
CA LEU A 545 -0.53 -28.42 -5.48
C LEU A 545 -0.45 -27.68 -6.83
N ARG A 546 -0.64 -26.37 -6.79
CA ARG A 546 -0.50 -25.45 -7.92
C ARG A 546 0.56 -24.42 -7.58
N TYR A 547 1.70 -24.50 -8.25
CA TYR A 547 2.81 -23.56 -8.12
C TYR A 547 2.66 -22.48 -9.16
N SER A 548 2.43 -21.25 -8.74
CA SER A 548 2.23 -20.09 -9.62
C SER A 548 3.49 -19.22 -9.65
N LEU A 549 3.98 -18.92 -10.85
CA LEU A 549 5.10 -18.02 -11.11
C LEU A 549 4.53 -16.68 -11.60
N ALA A 550 4.89 -15.60 -10.90
CA ALA A 550 4.31 -14.29 -11.14
C ALA A 550 5.27 -13.31 -11.83
N ASP A 551 4.70 -12.29 -12.47
CA ASP A 551 5.39 -11.12 -12.99
C ASP A 551 5.82 -10.14 -11.84
N PRO A 552 6.50 -9.01 -12.15
CA PRO A 552 6.91 -8.02 -11.15
C PRO A 552 5.76 -7.41 -10.34
N VAL A 553 4.57 -7.30 -10.91
CA VAL A 553 3.39 -6.74 -10.22
C VAL A 553 2.54 -7.82 -9.54
N GLY A 554 2.93 -9.10 -9.64
CA GLY A 554 2.28 -10.22 -8.96
C GLY A 554 1.25 -10.97 -9.80
N SER A 555 1.14 -10.71 -11.11
CA SER A 555 0.20 -11.43 -11.99
C SER A 555 0.66 -12.87 -12.24
N SER A 556 -0.25 -13.83 -12.12
CA SER A 556 0.02 -15.26 -12.32
C SER A 556 0.24 -15.58 -13.79
N LEU A 557 1.51 -15.71 -14.21
CA LEU A 557 1.87 -16.00 -15.60
C LEU A 557 1.83 -17.49 -15.93
N LEU A 558 2.30 -18.33 -15.03
CA LEU A 558 2.47 -19.77 -15.26
C LEU A 558 2.06 -20.55 -14.02
N GLU A 559 1.21 -21.54 -14.17
CA GLU A 559 0.86 -22.48 -13.11
C GLU A 559 1.38 -23.87 -13.45
N LEU A 560 2.00 -24.52 -12.44
CA LEU A 560 2.60 -25.83 -12.53
C LEU A 560 1.96 -26.75 -11.49
N ASP A 561 1.89 -28.04 -11.79
CA ASP A 561 1.49 -29.07 -10.82
C ASP A 561 2.67 -29.56 -9.96
N ALA A 562 2.43 -30.53 -9.10
CA ALA A 562 3.42 -31.15 -8.23
C ALA A 562 4.55 -31.88 -8.99
N ALA A 563 4.32 -32.27 -10.25
CA ALA A 563 5.33 -32.85 -11.14
C ALA A 563 6.04 -31.80 -12.01
N ALA A 564 5.85 -30.51 -11.72
CA ALA A 564 6.36 -29.38 -12.49
C ALA A 564 5.87 -29.37 -13.98
N ALA A 565 4.76 -30.04 -14.27
CA ALA A 565 4.12 -29.94 -15.57
C ALA A 565 3.23 -28.66 -15.62
N VAL A 566 3.16 -28.04 -16.80
CA VAL A 566 2.37 -26.83 -17.00
C VAL A 566 0.87 -27.18 -16.93
N VAL A 567 0.16 -26.50 -16.03
CA VAL A 567 -1.29 -26.55 -15.88
C VAL A 567 -1.96 -25.48 -16.71
N SER A 568 -1.44 -24.25 -16.59
CA SER A 568 -1.90 -23.10 -17.37
C SER A 568 -0.80 -22.08 -17.56
N TRP A 569 -0.91 -21.29 -18.63
CA TRP A 569 -0.16 -20.04 -18.77
C TRP A 569 -1.11 -18.93 -19.20
N GLU A 570 -0.78 -17.68 -18.80
CA GLU A 570 -1.59 -16.51 -19.11
C GLU A 570 -0.71 -15.29 -19.35
N ALA A 571 -1.05 -14.51 -20.39
CA ALA A 571 -0.45 -13.23 -20.70
C ALA A 571 -1.52 -12.14 -20.53
N TYR A 572 -1.13 -11.01 -19.97
CA TYR A 572 -2.05 -9.92 -19.69
C TYR A 572 -1.73 -8.70 -20.55
N TYR A 573 -2.77 -7.97 -20.90
CA TYR A 573 -2.63 -6.59 -21.33
C TYR A 573 -2.19 -5.73 -20.12
N PRO A 574 -1.54 -4.59 -20.33
CA PRO A 574 -0.99 -3.79 -19.24
C PRO A 574 -1.95 -3.47 -18.10
N TYR A 575 -3.21 -3.20 -18.41
CA TYR A 575 -4.25 -2.90 -17.43
C TYR A 575 -5.01 -4.14 -16.91
N GLY A 576 -4.51 -5.34 -17.16
CA GLY A 576 -4.97 -6.57 -16.49
C GLY A 576 -6.04 -7.37 -17.24
N GLY A 577 -6.46 -6.94 -18.43
CA GLY A 577 -7.23 -7.78 -19.34
C GLY A 577 -6.37 -8.97 -19.80
N THR A 578 -6.98 -10.13 -20.03
CA THR A 578 -6.27 -11.32 -20.54
C THR A 578 -6.00 -11.17 -22.03
N ALA A 579 -4.75 -11.12 -22.43
CA ALA A 579 -4.34 -11.06 -23.84
C ALA A 579 -4.33 -12.43 -24.49
N ALA A 580 -3.82 -13.44 -23.78
CA ALA A 580 -3.84 -14.83 -24.20
C ALA A 580 -3.72 -15.73 -22.99
N TRP A 581 -4.30 -16.92 -23.06
CA TRP A 581 -4.09 -17.95 -22.06
C TRP A 581 -4.33 -19.35 -22.61
N ALA A 582 -3.70 -20.32 -21.96
CA ALA A 582 -3.88 -21.71 -22.29
C ALA A 582 -3.96 -22.55 -21.03
N ALA A 583 -4.65 -23.68 -21.13
CA ALA A 583 -4.80 -24.61 -20.03
C ALA A 583 -4.74 -26.05 -20.51
N ARG A 584 -4.41 -26.97 -19.60
CA ARG A 584 -4.32 -28.40 -19.86
C ARG A 584 -5.69 -29.02 -20.13
N SER A 585 -6.73 -28.53 -19.45
CA SER A 585 -8.12 -28.93 -19.66
C SER A 585 -9.08 -27.82 -19.21
N ASP A 586 -10.35 -27.91 -19.62
CA ASP A 586 -11.41 -27.00 -19.20
C ASP A 586 -11.69 -27.08 -17.69
N SER A 587 -11.50 -28.25 -17.09
CA SER A 587 -11.62 -28.42 -15.64
C SER A 587 -10.58 -27.60 -14.90
N GLU A 588 -9.32 -27.62 -15.35
CA GLU A 588 -8.22 -26.84 -14.72
C GLU A 588 -8.49 -25.33 -14.78
N VAL A 589 -9.10 -24.85 -15.86
CA VAL A 589 -9.48 -23.45 -16.05
C VAL A 589 -10.42 -22.96 -14.96
N SER A 590 -11.39 -23.81 -14.58
CA SER A 590 -12.43 -23.49 -13.59
C SER A 590 -11.86 -23.25 -12.19
N TYR A 591 -10.63 -23.68 -11.93
CA TYR A 591 -9.95 -23.53 -10.63
C TYR A 591 -8.80 -22.53 -10.64
N LYS A 592 -8.65 -21.73 -11.72
CA LYS A 592 -7.71 -20.61 -11.75
C LYS A 592 -8.39 -19.31 -11.29
N PHE A 593 -8.41 -19.06 -9.99
CA PHE A 593 -9.08 -17.88 -9.39
C PHE A 593 -8.19 -16.65 -9.36
N VAL A 594 -6.90 -16.81 -9.03
CA VAL A 594 -5.94 -15.71 -8.90
C VAL A 594 -5.26 -15.45 -10.24
N ARG A 595 -5.30 -14.19 -10.70
CA ARG A 595 -4.81 -13.77 -12.01
C ARG A 595 -3.95 -12.51 -11.95
N TYR A 596 -4.36 -11.42 -12.60
CA TYR A 596 -3.65 -10.15 -12.66
C TYR A 596 -3.36 -9.58 -11.28
N SER A 597 -2.13 -9.06 -11.09
CA SER A 597 -1.65 -8.46 -9.83
C SER A 597 -1.82 -9.34 -8.58
N GLY A 598 -1.93 -10.67 -8.77
CA GLY A 598 -2.17 -11.62 -7.69
C GLY A 598 -3.54 -11.52 -7.05
N LYS A 599 -4.53 -11.00 -7.77
CA LYS A 599 -5.90 -10.78 -7.28
C LYS A 599 -6.88 -11.79 -7.82
N GLU A 600 -7.92 -12.07 -7.04
CA GLU A 600 -9.04 -12.90 -7.48
C GLU A 600 -9.85 -12.14 -8.53
N ARG A 601 -10.12 -12.82 -9.67
CA ARG A 601 -11.04 -12.34 -10.69
C ARG A 601 -12.41 -12.96 -10.44
N ASP A 602 -13.40 -12.11 -10.23
CA ASP A 602 -14.79 -12.53 -10.01
C ASP A 602 -15.51 -12.87 -11.33
N ALA A 603 -16.69 -13.50 -11.26
CA ALA A 603 -17.48 -13.84 -12.44
C ALA A 603 -17.93 -12.59 -13.21
N SER A 604 -18.10 -11.48 -12.52
CA SER A 604 -18.33 -10.14 -13.09
C SER A 604 -17.17 -9.62 -13.94
N GLY A 605 -15.99 -10.24 -13.87
CA GLY A 605 -14.76 -9.77 -14.51
C GLY A 605 -13.97 -8.76 -13.69
N LEU A 606 -14.50 -8.30 -12.58
CA LEU A 606 -13.82 -7.40 -11.66
C LEU A 606 -12.70 -8.12 -10.89
N TYR A 607 -11.67 -7.37 -10.52
CA TYR A 607 -10.64 -7.81 -9.58
C TYR A 607 -10.89 -7.23 -8.19
N ALA A 608 -10.91 -8.09 -7.16
CA ALA A 608 -11.05 -7.69 -5.77
C ALA A 608 -9.68 -7.35 -5.16
N TYR A 609 -9.47 -6.07 -4.80
CA TYR A 609 -8.21 -5.61 -4.22
C TYR A 609 -8.26 -5.44 -2.69
N GLY A 610 -9.33 -5.87 -2.06
CA GLY A 610 -9.61 -5.68 -0.63
C GLY A 610 -10.63 -4.57 -0.44
N LEU A 611 -10.21 -3.31 -0.42
CA LEU A 611 -11.09 -2.17 -0.17
C LEU A 611 -11.75 -1.59 -1.42
N ARG A 612 -11.26 -1.93 -2.61
CA ARG A 612 -11.81 -1.47 -3.90
C ARG A 612 -11.92 -2.61 -4.91
N TYR A 613 -12.77 -2.38 -5.91
CA TYR A 613 -12.89 -3.26 -7.08
C TYR A 613 -12.38 -2.57 -8.34
N TYR A 614 -11.63 -3.32 -9.12
CA TYR A 614 -10.95 -2.83 -10.32
C TYR A 614 -11.54 -3.44 -11.58
N ALA A 615 -11.88 -2.58 -12.55
CA ALA A 615 -12.37 -2.97 -13.87
C ALA A 615 -11.23 -2.90 -14.91
N PRO A 616 -10.66 -4.03 -15.34
CA PRO A 616 -9.50 -4.03 -16.24
C PRO A 616 -9.80 -3.43 -17.63
N TRP A 617 -11.03 -3.54 -18.12
CA TRP A 617 -11.46 -2.95 -19.40
C TRP A 617 -11.63 -1.42 -19.34
N LEU A 618 -11.87 -0.87 -18.15
CA LEU A 618 -11.88 0.59 -17.91
C LEU A 618 -10.52 1.12 -17.48
N GLY A 619 -9.58 0.24 -17.10
CA GLY A 619 -8.28 0.61 -16.57
C GLY A 619 -8.33 1.40 -15.25
N ARG A 620 -9.42 1.23 -14.44
CA ARG A 620 -9.67 2.08 -13.26
C ARG A 620 -10.51 1.41 -12.18
N TRP A 621 -10.55 2.03 -11.03
CA TRP A 621 -11.45 1.67 -9.94
C TRP A 621 -12.90 2.01 -10.28
N ILE A 622 -13.86 1.20 -9.78
CA ILE A 622 -15.30 1.44 -9.97
C ILE A 622 -15.95 2.21 -8.80
N ASN A 623 -15.19 2.46 -7.75
CA ASN A 623 -15.58 3.27 -6.60
C ASN A 623 -14.40 4.18 -6.19
N PRO A 624 -14.69 5.35 -5.58
CA PRO A 624 -13.66 6.30 -5.19
C PRO A 624 -12.77 5.73 -4.09
N ASP A 625 -11.57 6.28 -3.97
CA ASP A 625 -10.61 5.86 -2.95
C ASP A 625 -11.15 6.16 -1.54
N PRO A 626 -11.38 5.14 -0.68
CA PRO A 626 -11.82 5.37 0.70
C PRO A 626 -10.74 6.04 1.56
N GLY A 627 -9.47 6.00 1.14
CA GLY A 627 -8.36 6.78 1.73
C GLY A 627 -8.35 8.24 1.32
N GLY A 628 -9.30 8.69 0.49
CA GLY A 628 -9.37 10.06 -0.01
C GLY A 628 -8.19 10.43 -0.90
N THR A 629 -7.52 11.54 -0.63
CA THR A 629 -6.45 12.09 -1.49
C THR A 629 -5.09 11.42 -1.30
N ILE A 630 -5.02 10.23 -0.75
CA ILE A 630 -3.75 9.49 -0.49
C ILE A 630 -2.97 9.23 -1.78
N ASP A 631 -3.66 8.95 -2.91
CA ASP A 631 -3.07 8.75 -4.25
C ASP A 631 -3.34 9.92 -5.21
N GLY A 632 -3.63 11.11 -4.70
CA GLY A 632 -3.87 12.32 -5.48
C GLY A 632 -5.35 12.73 -5.53
N LEU A 633 -5.67 13.68 -6.42
CA LEU A 633 -7.00 14.28 -6.51
C LEU A 633 -7.99 13.47 -7.35
N ASN A 634 -7.50 12.53 -8.18
CA ASN A 634 -8.33 11.63 -8.97
C ASN A 634 -8.54 10.32 -8.19
N LEU A 635 -9.73 10.12 -7.63
CA LEU A 635 -10.03 9.00 -6.75
C LEU A 635 -10.25 7.66 -7.47
N PHE A 636 -10.25 7.65 -8.81
CA PHE A 636 -10.50 6.45 -9.61
C PHE A 636 -9.27 5.93 -10.35
N ARG A 637 -8.16 6.68 -10.34
CA ARG A 637 -6.96 6.33 -11.09
C ARG A 637 -6.22 5.15 -10.48
N MET A 638 -5.93 4.14 -11.28
CA MET A 638 -5.15 2.96 -10.87
C MET A 638 -3.65 3.26 -10.96
N VAL A 639 -2.92 3.09 -9.85
CA VAL A 639 -1.44 3.15 -9.73
C VAL A 639 -0.77 4.22 -10.58
N SER A 640 -1.32 5.44 -10.55
CA SER A 640 -0.81 6.59 -11.32
C SER A 640 -0.69 6.34 -12.82
N ASN A 641 -1.53 5.47 -13.41
CA ASN A 641 -1.49 5.02 -14.82
C ASN A 641 -0.19 4.32 -15.23
N ASN A 642 0.50 3.68 -14.29
CA ASN A 642 1.71 2.89 -14.52
C ASN A 642 1.54 1.45 -14.00
N PRO A 643 0.67 0.64 -14.62
CA PRO A 643 0.25 -0.65 -14.10
C PRO A 643 1.28 -1.78 -14.27
N LEU A 644 2.38 -1.53 -15.01
CA LEU A 644 3.46 -2.51 -15.22
C LEU A 644 4.61 -2.36 -14.21
N THR A 645 4.72 -1.20 -13.58
CA THR A 645 5.80 -0.90 -12.62
C THR A 645 5.26 -0.77 -11.19
N LEU A 646 4.07 -0.18 -11.02
CA LEU A 646 3.49 0.11 -9.72
C LEU A 646 2.40 -0.91 -9.37
N ARG A 647 2.30 -1.22 -8.09
CA ARG A 647 1.32 -2.16 -7.53
C ARG A 647 0.55 -1.50 -6.39
N ASP A 648 -0.75 -1.77 -6.33
CA ASP A 648 -1.60 -1.45 -5.19
C ASP A 648 -1.92 -2.76 -4.44
N PRO A 649 -1.46 -2.97 -3.20
CA PRO A 649 -1.65 -4.24 -2.52
C PRO A 649 -3.05 -4.43 -1.93
N ASP A 650 -3.75 -3.36 -1.55
CA ASP A 650 -4.98 -3.39 -0.76
C ASP A 650 -6.10 -2.48 -1.26
N GLY A 651 -5.88 -1.81 -2.38
CA GLY A 651 -6.80 -0.82 -2.89
C GLY A 651 -6.66 0.56 -2.21
N LEU A 652 -5.54 0.82 -1.54
CA LEU A 652 -5.21 2.11 -0.93
C LEU A 652 -3.73 2.41 -1.19
N LYS A 653 -3.40 3.48 -1.86
CA LYS A 653 -2.02 3.90 -2.08
C LYS A 653 -1.69 5.14 -1.26
N GLY A 654 -0.58 5.12 -0.52
CA GLY A 654 -0.06 6.27 0.20
C GLY A 654 1.45 6.21 0.38
N GLY A 655 2.13 7.35 0.25
CA GLY A 655 3.54 7.50 0.60
C GLY A 655 3.75 7.38 2.11
N LYS A 656 4.76 6.63 2.55
CA LYS A 656 5.09 6.46 3.97
C LYS A 656 6.22 7.38 4.39
N GLY A 657 6.14 7.94 5.60
CA GLY A 657 7.27 8.56 6.26
C GLY A 657 7.94 7.57 7.21
N TYR A 658 9.25 7.73 7.43
CA TYR A 658 10.05 6.84 8.26
C TYR A 658 10.88 7.64 9.27
N LEU A 659 11.06 7.10 10.49
CA LEU A 659 12.01 7.56 11.49
C LEU A 659 13.21 6.62 11.47
N PHE A 660 14.39 7.13 11.17
CA PHE A 660 15.61 6.33 11.22
C PHE A 660 16.40 6.64 12.50
N MET A 661 16.68 5.60 13.27
CA MET A 661 17.45 5.65 14.50
C MET A 661 18.78 4.93 14.27
N PRO A 662 19.84 5.64 13.89
CA PRO A 662 21.14 5.04 13.63
C PRO A 662 21.79 4.46 14.90
N ILE A 663 21.45 5.01 16.06
CA ILE A 663 21.91 4.56 17.37
C ILE A 663 20.69 4.49 18.28
N VAL A 664 20.57 3.41 19.07
CA VAL A 664 19.47 3.23 20.00
C VAL A 664 19.95 3.47 21.44
N SER A 665 19.41 4.49 22.05
CA SER A 665 19.54 4.83 23.46
C SER A 665 18.19 5.27 24.03
N PRO A 666 18.00 5.33 25.36
CA PRO A 666 16.73 5.75 25.96
C PRO A 666 16.25 7.12 25.47
N ASP A 667 17.14 8.10 25.39
CA ASP A 667 16.86 9.47 24.96
C ASP A 667 16.42 9.55 23.48
N ILE A 668 17.06 8.80 22.58
CA ILE A 668 16.69 8.73 21.16
C ILE A 668 15.35 7.98 20.98
N MET A 669 15.10 6.95 21.81
CA MET A 669 13.81 6.29 21.86
C MET A 669 12.69 7.24 22.29
N ASP A 670 12.94 8.05 23.31
CA ASP A 670 11.99 9.06 23.79
C ASP A 670 11.67 10.09 22.71
N MET A 671 12.67 10.49 21.92
CA MET A 671 12.46 11.36 20.74
C MET A 671 11.57 10.71 19.69
N ALA A 672 11.75 9.42 19.39
CA ALA A 672 10.93 8.70 18.43
C ALA A 672 9.48 8.53 18.91
N ILE A 673 9.30 8.23 20.20
CA ILE A 673 7.97 8.14 20.83
C ILE A 673 7.30 9.51 20.80
N ALA A 674 8.01 10.58 21.14
CA ALA A 674 7.48 11.94 21.14
C ALA A 674 7.06 12.38 19.73
N GLU A 675 7.87 12.11 18.69
CA GLU A 675 7.54 12.41 17.30
C GLU A 675 6.26 11.68 16.85
N ASN A 676 6.17 10.37 17.10
CA ASN A 676 5.00 9.59 16.73
C ASN A 676 3.76 9.98 17.56
N THR A 677 3.94 10.34 18.82
CA THR A 677 2.85 10.86 19.67
C THR A 677 2.32 12.17 19.11
N GLN A 678 3.18 13.07 18.65
CA GLN A 678 2.76 14.32 18.02
C GLN A 678 1.98 14.07 16.72
N ARG A 679 2.43 13.13 15.91
CA ARG A 679 1.70 12.76 14.68
C ARG A 679 0.30 12.25 14.97
N LEU A 680 0.15 11.38 15.96
CA LEU A 680 -1.15 10.90 16.40
C LEU A 680 -2.05 12.02 16.96
N LEU A 681 -1.47 12.97 17.69
CA LEU A 681 -2.19 14.14 18.22
C LEU A 681 -2.76 15.06 17.12
N VAL A 682 -2.16 15.05 15.93
CA VAL A 682 -2.66 15.78 14.75
C VAL A 682 -3.28 14.85 13.70
N ASN A 683 -3.71 13.67 14.12
CA ASN A 683 -4.40 12.66 13.32
C ASN A 683 -3.60 12.17 12.08
N LYS A 684 -2.28 12.08 12.22
CA LYS A 684 -1.39 11.49 11.22
C LYS A 684 -0.96 10.10 11.67
N ALA A 685 -0.83 9.15 10.75
CA ALA A 685 -0.29 7.83 11.07
C ALA A 685 1.13 7.95 11.66
N PRO A 686 1.49 7.13 12.65
CA PRO A 686 2.86 7.10 13.17
C PRO A 686 3.84 6.67 12.06
N PHE A 687 5.09 7.14 12.18
CA PHE A 687 6.16 6.68 11.30
C PHE A 687 6.60 5.26 11.67
N ASP A 688 6.92 4.44 10.67
CA ASP A 688 7.72 3.25 10.89
C ASP A 688 9.12 3.64 11.35
N VAL A 689 9.67 2.96 12.36
CA VAL A 689 11.00 3.23 12.89
C VAL A 689 12.00 2.29 12.23
N LEU A 690 12.96 2.88 11.51
CA LEU A 690 14.07 2.16 10.89
C LEU A 690 15.29 2.20 11.81
N LEU A 691 15.94 1.06 11.98
CA LEU A 691 17.10 0.89 12.86
C LEU A 691 18.31 0.49 12.03
N TYR A 692 19.50 0.84 12.51
CA TYR A 692 20.74 0.57 11.79
C TYR A 692 20.94 -0.93 11.55
N ASP A 693 20.73 -1.74 12.58
CA ASP A 693 20.91 -3.18 12.50
C ASP A 693 19.98 -3.93 13.47
N ARG A 694 20.13 -5.26 13.48
CA ARG A 694 19.33 -6.16 14.30
C ARG A 694 19.62 -6.00 15.80
N ASP A 695 20.83 -5.64 16.19
CA ASP A 695 21.17 -5.47 17.59
C ASP A 695 20.55 -4.17 18.13
N ASN A 696 20.53 -3.12 17.34
CA ASN A 696 19.76 -1.90 17.64
C ASN A 696 18.25 -2.19 17.72
N ARG A 697 17.71 -3.06 16.87
CA ARG A 697 16.32 -3.49 16.97
C ARG A 697 16.03 -4.25 18.26
N ARG A 698 16.91 -5.17 18.68
CA ARG A 698 16.78 -5.88 19.96
C ARG A 698 16.86 -4.90 21.14
N LYS A 699 17.81 -3.98 21.10
CA LYS A 699 18.00 -2.94 22.13
C LYS A 699 16.73 -2.06 22.25
N LEU A 700 16.16 -1.61 21.13
CA LEU A 700 14.92 -0.85 21.14
C LEU A 700 13.75 -1.67 21.71
N HIS A 701 13.60 -2.93 21.30
CA HIS A 701 12.55 -3.81 21.85
C HIS A 701 12.69 -4.01 23.36
N SER A 702 13.92 -4.14 23.87
CA SER A 702 14.17 -4.20 25.31
C SER A 702 13.75 -2.93 26.02
N LEU A 703 14.19 -1.77 25.51
CA LEU A 703 13.84 -0.45 26.07
C LEU A 703 12.32 -0.19 26.00
N LEU A 704 11.66 -0.52 24.90
CA LEU A 704 10.20 -0.44 24.78
C LEU A 704 9.49 -1.40 25.75
N GLY A 705 10.07 -2.57 26.00
CA GLY A 705 9.57 -3.51 27.00
C GLY A 705 9.63 -2.93 28.42
N ASP A 706 10.74 -2.30 28.75
CA ASP A 706 10.92 -1.62 30.05
C ASP A 706 10.04 -0.38 30.15
N PHE A 707 9.91 0.37 29.07
CA PHE A 707 8.96 1.48 28.95
C PHE A 707 7.52 1.02 29.22
N ARG A 708 7.06 -0.04 28.57
CA ARG A 708 5.69 -0.58 28.74
C ARG A 708 5.47 -1.08 30.16
N LYS A 709 6.47 -1.62 30.82
CA LYS A 709 6.40 -2.02 32.23
C LYS A 709 6.34 -0.81 33.16
N GLY A 710 7.09 0.25 32.86
CA GLY A 710 7.10 1.51 33.59
C GLY A 710 5.95 2.47 33.24
N ALA A 711 5.14 2.16 32.23
CA ALA A 711 4.03 3.03 31.77
C ALA A 711 2.86 3.17 32.77
N SER A 712 2.93 2.50 33.91
CA SER A 712 2.11 2.79 35.11
C SER A 712 2.76 3.84 36.05
N ASP A 713 3.99 4.27 35.77
CA ASP A 713 4.71 5.24 36.59
C ASP A 713 4.53 6.66 36.00
N SER A 714 3.78 7.47 36.76
CA SER A 714 3.48 8.87 36.39
C SER A 714 4.73 9.72 36.14
N ALA A 715 5.87 9.36 36.69
CA ALA A 715 7.13 10.09 36.53
C ALA A 715 7.69 9.93 35.10
N PHE A 716 7.54 8.77 34.49
CA PHE A 716 8.04 8.49 33.16
C PHE A 716 7.15 9.10 32.05
N GLU A 717 5.82 9.03 32.23
CA GLU A 717 4.90 9.74 31.33
C GLU A 717 5.16 11.26 31.38
N GLN A 718 5.47 11.81 32.55
CA GLN A 718 5.84 13.21 32.71
C GLN A 718 7.18 13.57 32.07
N GLN A 719 8.12 12.63 31.96
CA GLN A 719 9.37 12.84 31.25
C GLN A 719 9.12 12.98 29.74
N ILE A 720 8.35 12.07 29.11
CA ILE A 720 7.99 12.17 27.71
C ILE A 720 7.17 13.44 27.43
N VAL A 721 6.25 13.78 28.32
CA VAL A 721 5.48 15.04 28.22
C VAL A 721 6.41 16.25 28.28
N ARG A 722 7.48 16.19 29.08
CA ARG A 722 8.54 17.23 29.12
C ARG A 722 9.35 17.28 27.83
N GLU A 723 9.70 16.13 27.24
CA GLU A 723 10.39 16.05 25.95
C GLU A 723 9.54 16.62 24.80
N MET A 724 8.21 16.51 24.91
CA MET A 724 7.27 17.16 23.98
C MET A 724 7.14 18.68 24.19
N GLY A 725 7.89 19.28 25.12
CA GLY A 725 7.86 20.71 25.44
C GLY A 725 6.76 21.14 26.41
N PHE A 726 6.01 20.19 26.96
CA PHE A 726 5.01 20.46 27.99
C PHE A 726 5.64 20.40 29.38
N ASN A 727 6.21 21.46 29.85
CA ASN A 727 6.58 21.58 31.24
C ASN A 727 5.60 22.54 31.98
N GLN A 728 5.59 22.45 33.32
CA GLN A 728 4.63 23.20 34.13
C GLN A 728 4.77 24.72 33.95
N TYR A 729 5.97 25.17 33.65
CA TYR A 729 6.26 26.59 33.44
C TYR A 729 5.70 27.09 32.10
N ASN A 730 5.85 26.31 31.05
CA ASN A 730 5.32 26.65 29.72
C ASN A 730 3.79 26.52 29.67
N THR A 731 3.21 25.66 30.49
CA THR A 731 1.76 25.44 30.55
C THR A 731 1.06 26.65 31.21
N ASP A 732 1.65 27.24 32.19
CA ASP A 732 0.98 28.27 33.00
C ASP A 732 1.15 29.71 32.47
N VAL A 733 2.22 30.04 31.78
CA VAL A 733 2.53 31.44 31.39
C VAL A 733 2.46 31.64 29.87
N GLU A 734 3.08 30.80 29.08
CA GLU A 734 3.27 31.06 27.65
C GLU A 734 2.23 30.37 26.74
N LEU A 735 1.82 29.14 27.07
CA LEU A 735 0.75 28.47 26.38
C LEU A 735 -0.64 29.11 26.64
N ASN A 736 -0.87 29.55 27.87
CA ASN A 736 -2.10 30.26 28.22
C ASN A 736 -2.24 31.61 27.53
N ARG A 737 -1.13 32.27 27.18
CA ARG A 737 -1.14 33.55 26.47
C ARG A 737 -1.41 33.43 24.97
N LYS A 738 -1.01 32.30 24.31
CA LYS A 738 -1.06 32.16 22.86
C LYS A 738 -2.21 31.28 22.36
N MET A 739 -2.67 30.30 23.13
CA MET A 739 -3.65 29.30 22.69
C MET A 739 -4.99 29.33 23.43
N GLY A 740 -5.09 30.12 24.49
CA GLY A 740 -6.21 30.06 25.43
C GLY A 740 -6.13 28.87 26.40
N LYS A 741 -6.47 29.15 27.67
CA LYS A 741 -6.28 28.25 28.83
C LYS A 741 -6.87 26.84 28.65
N GLY A 742 -7.99 26.73 27.91
CA GLY A 742 -8.68 25.44 27.72
C GLY A 742 -8.00 24.48 26.72
N ALA A 743 -7.38 25.00 25.65
CA ALA A 743 -6.75 24.17 24.61
C ALA A 743 -5.40 23.60 25.04
N ALA A 744 -4.62 24.38 25.84
CA ALA A 744 -3.35 23.96 26.38
C ALA A 744 -3.52 22.83 27.42
N ILE A 745 -4.48 22.97 28.34
CA ILE A 745 -4.79 21.94 29.35
C ILE A 745 -5.25 20.64 28.70
N LYS A 746 -6.09 20.71 27.66
CA LYS A 746 -6.56 19.53 26.92
C LYS A 746 -5.42 18.74 26.28
N ARG A 747 -4.49 19.39 25.62
CA ARG A 747 -3.34 18.71 24.99
C ARG A 747 -2.44 18.07 26.03
N PHE A 748 -2.18 18.75 27.12
CA PHE A 748 -1.39 18.22 28.23
C PHE A 748 -2.02 16.97 28.84
N THR A 749 -3.35 16.96 29.10
CA THR A 749 -4.05 15.82 29.70
C THR A 749 -4.26 14.64 28.75
N SER A 750 -4.25 14.84 27.43
CA SER A 750 -4.37 13.77 26.45
C SER A 750 -3.02 13.17 26.00
N ALA A 751 -1.89 13.86 26.23
CA ALA A 751 -0.58 13.39 25.81
C ALA A 751 -0.23 11.96 26.30
N PRO A 752 -0.48 11.57 27.56
CA PRO A 752 -0.17 10.22 28.05
C PRO A 752 -0.86 9.10 27.25
N LYS A 753 -2.09 9.31 26.83
CA LYS A 753 -2.82 8.35 25.98
C LYS A 753 -2.15 8.17 24.62
N TYR A 754 -1.77 9.27 23.95
CA TYR A 754 -1.14 9.20 22.64
C TYR A 754 0.29 8.67 22.73
N ILE A 755 0.98 8.88 23.84
CA ILE A 755 2.26 8.24 24.12
C ILE A 755 2.11 6.72 24.14
N ARG A 756 1.11 6.19 24.86
CA ARG A 756 0.82 4.74 24.88
C ARG A 756 0.42 4.22 23.50
N LEU A 757 -0.39 4.95 22.76
CA LEU A 757 -0.80 4.59 21.42
C LEU A 757 0.39 4.61 20.45
N ALA A 758 1.23 5.65 20.47
CA ALA A 758 2.44 5.74 19.67
C ALA A 758 3.39 4.57 19.95
N THR A 759 3.58 4.23 21.23
CA THR A 759 4.42 3.12 21.64
C THR A 759 3.85 1.76 21.21
N SER A 760 2.54 1.59 21.25
CA SER A 760 1.88 0.33 20.85
C SER A 760 1.83 0.14 19.34
N GLN A 761 1.73 1.22 18.58
CA GLN A 761 1.66 1.21 17.11
C GLN A 761 3.02 1.38 16.43
N MET A 762 4.11 1.52 17.21
CA MET A 762 5.43 1.70 16.65
C MET A 762 5.90 0.42 15.97
N SER A 763 5.87 0.42 14.64
CA SER A 763 6.48 -0.61 13.81
C SER A 763 7.99 -0.37 13.73
N THR A 764 8.79 -1.41 13.98
CA THR A 764 10.25 -1.33 13.98
C THR A 764 10.84 -2.25 12.94
N LYS A 765 11.69 -1.72 12.07
CA LYS A 765 12.39 -2.49 11.03
C LYS A 765 13.86 -2.11 11.08
N ASP A 766 14.77 -3.08 10.99
CA ASP A 766 16.17 -2.77 10.79
C ASP A 766 16.50 -2.66 9.30
N ILE A 767 17.39 -1.77 8.92
CA ILE A 767 17.75 -1.53 7.53
C ILE A 767 18.59 -2.65 6.92
N THR A 768 19.22 -3.49 7.76
CA THR A 768 20.10 -4.57 7.31
C THR A 768 19.33 -5.79 6.82
N THR A 769 18.10 -6.01 7.29
CA THR A 769 17.30 -7.21 6.96
C THR A 769 15.97 -6.91 6.29
N SER A 770 15.49 -5.67 6.30
CA SER A 770 14.12 -5.35 5.89
C SER A 770 13.98 -4.80 4.47
N GLN A 771 15.09 -4.53 3.77
CA GLN A 771 15.09 -3.84 2.45
C GLN A 771 14.19 -2.60 2.38
N ILE A 772 13.90 -1.99 3.53
CA ILE A 772 12.92 -0.92 3.61
C ILE A 772 13.42 0.36 2.95
N LEU A 773 14.74 0.60 2.95
CA LEU A 773 15.31 1.79 2.30
C LEU A 773 15.13 1.73 0.79
N SER A 774 15.24 0.56 0.17
CA SER A 774 15.00 0.39 -1.26
C SER A 774 13.53 0.59 -1.66
N GLN A 775 12.61 0.55 -0.70
CA GLN A 775 11.19 0.78 -0.89
C GLN A 775 10.78 2.25 -0.76
N LEU A 776 11.71 3.15 -0.42
CA LEU A 776 11.45 4.58 -0.36
C LEU A 776 11.06 5.10 -1.75
N LYS A 777 10.03 5.94 -1.77
CA LYS A 777 9.47 6.52 -2.99
C LYS A 777 9.82 7.99 -3.12
N GLU A 778 9.61 8.53 -4.29
CA GLU A 778 9.71 9.96 -4.52
C GLU A 778 8.84 10.74 -3.50
N ASN A 779 9.42 11.78 -2.92
CA ASN A 779 8.84 12.61 -1.87
C ASN A 779 8.67 11.96 -0.48
N ASP A 780 9.06 10.73 -0.28
CA ASP A 780 9.17 10.18 1.08
C ASP A 780 10.17 11.00 1.91
N LYS A 781 9.95 11.03 3.22
CA LYS A 781 10.80 11.76 4.16
C LYS A 781 11.47 10.78 5.12
N LEU A 782 12.79 10.77 5.13
CA LEU A 782 13.58 10.04 6.09
C LEU A 782 14.02 10.99 7.22
N HIS A 783 13.46 10.82 8.40
CA HIS A 783 13.81 11.61 9.56
C HIS A 783 14.88 10.86 10.38
N ILE A 784 16.07 11.44 10.51
CA ILE A 784 17.17 10.85 11.29
C ILE A 784 17.18 11.51 12.66
N LEU A 785 16.97 10.69 13.69
CA LEU A 785 16.96 11.11 15.09
C LEU A 785 18.31 10.81 15.75
N ALA A 786 18.97 11.83 16.25
CA ALA A 786 20.25 11.71 16.97
C ALA A 786 20.63 13.02 17.64
N HIS A 787 21.68 13.03 18.46
CA HIS A 787 22.30 14.28 18.90
C HIS A 787 23.36 14.74 17.91
N GLY A 788 23.54 16.06 17.77
CA GLY A 788 24.56 16.67 16.93
C GLY A 788 25.27 17.82 17.64
N ALA A 789 26.48 18.12 17.23
CA ALA A 789 27.25 19.25 17.70
C ALA A 789 27.71 20.14 16.54
N ALA A 790 27.76 21.44 16.75
CA ALA A 790 28.17 22.40 15.74
C ALA A 790 29.61 22.14 15.26
N GLY A 791 29.75 22.13 13.92
CA GLY A 791 31.02 21.88 13.25
C GLY A 791 31.55 20.45 13.35
N LYS A 792 30.75 19.50 13.76
CA LYS A 792 31.14 18.09 13.89
C LYS A 792 30.44 17.22 12.85
N PRO A 793 31.16 16.45 12.04
CA PRO A 793 30.60 15.61 11.00
C PRO A 793 30.16 14.23 11.54
N PHE A 794 29.47 14.20 12.67
CA PHE A 794 28.92 12.99 13.28
C PHE A 794 27.65 13.28 14.08
N VAL A 795 26.88 12.24 14.35
CA VAL A 795 25.77 12.23 15.31
C VAL A 795 26.10 11.27 16.46
N LEU A 796 25.55 11.54 17.64
CA LEU A 796 25.86 10.79 18.86
C LEU A 796 24.60 10.61 19.73
N ASP A 797 24.68 9.71 20.72
CA ASP A 797 23.75 9.60 21.84
C ASP A 797 24.34 10.22 23.14
N GLU A 798 23.56 10.25 24.22
CA GLU A 798 24.00 10.77 25.52
C GLU A 798 25.16 9.97 26.12
N LEU A 799 25.37 8.73 25.69
CA LEU A 799 26.46 7.87 26.15
C LEU A 799 27.76 8.06 25.34
N ASN A 800 27.78 9.05 24.42
CA ASN A 800 28.88 9.35 23.50
C ASN A 800 29.17 8.22 22.47
N ASN A 801 28.24 7.30 22.23
CA ASN A 801 28.33 6.46 21.02
C ASN A 801 28.12 7.37 19.82
N PHE A 802 28.96 7.27 18.81
CA PHE A 802 28.90 8.14 17.64
C PHE A 802 28.85 7.34 16.34
N MET A 803 28.22 7.95 15.34
CA MET A 803 28.26 7.52 13.94
C MET A 803 28.72 8.70 13.09
N SER A 804 29.76 8.50 12.28
CA SER A 804 30.22 9.55 11.36
C SER A 804 29.22 9.75 10.22
N MET A 805 29.21 10.92 9.60
CA MET A 805 28.40 11.18 8.41
C MET A 805 28.80 10.28 7.25
N GLN A 806 30.06 9.86 7.20
CA GLN A 806 30.55 8.90 6.23
C GLN A 806 29.95 7.51 6.47
N ASP A 807 29.94 7.01 7.72
CA ASP A 807 29.35 5.71 8.05
C ASP A 807 27.84 5.73 7.83
N LEU A 808 27.18 6.83 8.17
CA LEU A 808 25.76 7.02 7.93
C LEU A 808 25.44 7.02 6.44
N ALA A 809 26.18 7.78 5.62
CA ALA A 809 25.99 7.80 4.17
C ALA A 809 26.24 6.43 3.55
N PHE A 810 27.34 5.77 3.97
CA PHE A 810 27.69 4.42 3.51
C PHE A 810 26.62 3.37 3.90
N SER A 811 26.05 3.52 5.10
CA SER A 811 24.95 2.66 5.54
C SER A 811 23.69 2.84 4.70
N LEU A 812 23.29 4.08 4.42
CA LEU A 812 22.15 4.36 3.55
C LEU A 812 22.39 3.79 2.14
N TYR A 813 23.60 3.94 1.60
CA TYR A 813 24.00 3.37 0.32
C TYR A 813 24.00 1.83 0.35
N LYS A 814 24.62 1.23 1.34
CA LYS A 814 24.76 -0.22 1.48
C LYS A 814 23.41 -0.93 1.60
N HIS A 815 22.40 -0.26 2.11
CA HIS A 815 21.06 -0.80 2.29
C HIS A 815 20.06 -0.25 1.27
N ASP A 816 20.58 0.10 0.09
CA ASP A 816 19.80 0.38 -1.14
C ASP A 816 18.83 1.55 -1.01
N MET A 817 19.20 2.61 -0.30
CA MET A 817 18.44 3.86 -0.36
C MET A 817 18.44 4.38 -1.82
N PRO A 818 17.29 4.60 -2.46
CA PRO A 818 17.26 5.02 -3.86
C PRO A 818 17.68 6.49 -4.04
N ASP A 819 18.34 6.81 -5.17
CA ASP A 819 18.58 8.20 -5.55
C ASP A 819 17.32 8.81 -6.19
N LEU A 820 16.33 9.07 -5.36
CA LEU A 820 15.08 9.74 -5.72
C LEU A 820 15.06 11.14 -5.11
N PRO A 821 14.11 12.02 -5.48
CA PRO A 821 13.89 13.29 -4.79
C PRO A 821 13.39 13.11 -3.35
N LEU A 822 14.20 12.49 -2.52
CA LEU A 822 13.95 12.26 -1.09
C LEU A 822 14.42 13.43 -0.26
N ARG A 823 13.81 13.59 0.92
CA ARG A 823 14.29 14.53 1.95
C ARG A 823 14.78 13.77 3.17
N ILE A 824 16.08 13.87 3.45
CA ILE A 824 16.68 13.39 4.69
C ILE A 824 16.70 14.55 5.67
N LEU A 825 15.96 14.44 6.76
CA LEU A 825 15.87 15.47 7.79
C LEU A 825 16.67 15.02 9.02
N LEU A 826 17.83 15.67 9.27
CA LEU A 826 18.60 15.43 10.48
C LEU A 826 17.96 16.19 11.64
N LYS A 827 17.20 15.50 12.46
CA LYS A 827 16.55 16.03 13.66
C LYS A 827 17.50 15.94 14.85
N SER A 828 18.55 16.73 14.82
CA SER A 828 19.50 16.86 15.91
C SER A 828 19.99 18.31 16.08
N CYS A 829 20.67 18.60 17.18
CA CYS A 829 21.17 19.95 17.47
C CYS A 829 22.21 20.37 16.43
N HIS A 830 22.22 21.65 16.06
CA HIS A 830 23.27 22.28 15.26
C HIS A 830 23.66 21.59 13.95
N THR A 831 22.76 20.80 13.34
CA THR A 831 23.08 20.01 12.13
C THR A 831 23.42 20.88 10.90
N ALA A 832 23.05 22.15 10.91
CA ALA A 832 23.39 23.10 9.86
C ALA A 832 24.48 24.10 10.31
N ASP A 833 25.00 24.00 11.54
CA ASP A 833 25.96 24.95 12.09
C ASP A 833 27.39 24.47 11.89
N PRO A 834 28.26 25.25 11.23
CA PRO A 834 29.71 24.98 11.20
C PRO A 834 30.40 25.29 12.54
N VAL A 835 29.79 26.11 13.39
CA VAL A 835 30.25 26.48 14.72
C VAL A 835 29.07 26.57 15.68
N ASN A 836 29.32 26.47 16.98
CA ASN A 836 28.29 26.63 18.00
C ASN A 836 27.76 28.07 18.07
N ILE A 837 26.49 28.26 17.70
CA ILE A 837 25.82 29.58 17.68
C ILE A 837 24.76 29.73 18.78
N SER A 838 24.64 28.75 19.68
CA SER A 838 23.64 28.80 20.77
C SER A 838 23.74 30.09 21.62
N ASN A 839 24.93 30.64 21.77
CA ASN A 839 25.23 31.89 22.53
C ASN A 839 25.57 33.06 21.60
N ALA A 840 25.47 32.92 20.26
CA ALA A 840 25.75 34.00 19.33
C ALA A 840 24.56 34.96 19.21
N GLN A 841 24.84 36.19 18.80
CA GLN A 841 23.76 37.15 18.44
C GLN A 841 22.93 36.64 17.27
N PRO A 842 21.59 36.84 17.22
CA PRO A 842 20.73 36.33 16.19
C PRO A 842 21.07 36.76 14.76
N GLU A 843 21.86 37.82 14.60
CA GLU A 843 22.22 38.39 13.29
C GLU A 843 23.60 37.94 12.77
N VAL A 844 24.28 37.02 13.45
CA VAL A 844 25.58 36.53 12.99
C VAL A 844 25.48 35.79 11.70
N LYS A 845 26.13 36.28 10.64
CA LYS A 845 26.31 35.57 9.38
C LYS A 845 27.25 34.38 9.59
N ILE A 846 26.74 33.18 9.47
CA ILE A 846 27.51 31.96 9.57
C ILE A 846 28.23 31.75 8.23
N GLY A 847 29.46 32.18 8.16
CA GLY A 847 30.35 32.00 7.03
C GLY A 847 31.80 31.95 7.50
N GLY A 848 32.43 30.82 7.40
CA GLY A 848 33.85 30.65 7.67
C GLY A 848 34.37 29.30 7.19
N PRO A 849 35.65 29.19 6.80
CA PRO A 849 36.15 28.14 5.91
C PRO A 849 36.56 26.80 6.54
N ALA A 850 36.29 26.50 7.80
CA ALA A 850 37.07 25.44 8.45
C ALA A 850 36.28 24.23 9.01
N ALA A 851 34.97 24.29 9.20
CA ALA A 851 34.24 23.15 9.76
C ALA A 851 32.90 22.95 9.01
N LEU A 852 32.69 21.75 8.46
CA LEU A 852 31.45 21.41 7.77
C LEU A 852 30.36 21.07 8.79
N ALA A 853 29.16 21.61 8.64
CA ALA A 853 28.00 21.18 9.40
C ALA A 853 27.66 19.71 9.12
N ALA A 854 27.07 19.00 10.08
CA ALA A 854 26.72 17.59 9.93
C ALA A 854 25.86 17.30 8.69
N ALA A 855 24.85 18.13 8.44
CA ALA A 855 23.98 17.97 7.26
C ALA A 855 24.73 18.22 5.95
N GLN A 856 25.66 19.17 5.91
CA GLN A 856 26.52 19.43 4.77
C GLN A 856 27.48 18.25 4.56
N SER A 857 28.08 17.72 5.62
CA SER A 857 28.95 16.55 5.56
C SER A 857 28.22 15.33 5.05
N LEU A 858 27.00 15.05 5.54
CA LEU A 858 26.20 13.93 5.01
C LEU A 858 25.87 14.11 3.52
N ARG A 859 25.50 15.31 3.08
CA ARG A 859 25.30 15.61 1.66
C ARG A 859 26.55 15.30 0.84
N ASP A 860 27.72 15.75 1.30
CA ASP A 860 28.97 15.58 0.57
C ASP A 860 29.41 14.11 0.50
N GLU A 861 29.18 13.33 1.56
CA GLU A 861 29.42 11.89 1.55
C GLU A 861 28.43 11.15 0.63
N LEU A 862 27.15 11.48 0.64
CA LEU A 862 26.16 10.92 -0.30
C LEU A 862 26.53 11.23 -1.75
N ARG A 863 27.05 12.44 -2.05
CA ARG A 863 27.53 12.78 -3.39
C ARG A 863 28.73 11.94 -3.84
N LYS A 864 29.64 11.58 -2.95
CA LYS A 864 30.76 10.67 -3.25
C LYS A 864 30.25 9.27 -3.63
N LEU A 865 29.11 8.87 -3.14
CA LEU A 865 28.40 7.63 -3.44
C LEU A 865 27.39 7.78 -4.59
N ASP A 866 27.51 8.86 -5.37
CA ASP A 866 26.75 9.19 -6.59
C ASP A 866 25.26 9.52 -6.41
N TYR A 867 24.82 9.84 -5.18
CA TYR A 867 23.47 10.38 -4.99
C TYR A 867 23.38 11.80 -5.54
N ARG A 868 22.44 12.07 -6.44
CA ARG A 868 22.26 13.36 -7.12
C ARG A 868 20.93 14.04 -6.82
N ARG A 869 19.92 13.27 -6.44
CA ARG A 869 18.54 13.74 -6.30
C ARG A 869 18.10 13.95 -4.86
N VAL A 870 18.86 13.45 -3.91
CA VAL A 870 18.58 13.55 -2.47
C VAL A 870 18.86 14.95 -1.92
N GLN A 871 17.99 15.42 -1.04
CA GLN A 871 18.16 16.67 -0.30
C GLN A 871 18.40 16.36 1.19
N VAL A 872 19.46 16.89 1.76
CA VAL A 872 19.73 16.79 3.19
C VAL A 872 19.36 18.10 3.88
N VAL A 873 18.55 18.01 4.91
CA VAL A 873 18.02 19.14 5.66
C VAL A 873 18.62 19.14 7.05
N GLY A 874 19.27 20.21 7.41
CA GLY A 874 19.76 20.48 8.76
C GLY A 874 19.09 21.71 9.38
N TYR A 875 19.33 21.93 10.64
CA TYR A 875 18.77 23.03 11.40
C TYR A 875 19.84 23.81 12.20
N HIS A 876 19.71 25.12 12.26
CA HIS A 876 20.53 25.97 13.10
C HIS A 876 20.09 25.90 14.57
N GLY A 877 21.04 26.10 15.46
CA GLY A 877 20.83 26.21 16.88
C GLY A 877 20.63 24.90 17.64
N ALA A 878 20.70 24.96 18.94
CA ALA A 878 20.40 23.84 19.82
C ALA A 878 18.93 23.47 19.71
N GLY A 879 18.62 22.16 19.57
CA GLY A 879 17.25 21.67 19.64
C GLY A 879 16.70 21.91 21.04
N GLU A 880 15.62 22.65 21.12
CA GLU A 880 14.80 22.73 22.31
C GLU A 880 13.62 21.79 22.09
N ARG A 881 13.07 21.25 23.12
CA ARG A 881 12.05 20.24 23.15
C ARG A 881 10.92 20.46 22.13
N TYR A 882 10.22 19.41 21.78
CA TYR A 882 9.09 19.46 20.87
C TYR A 882 8.02 20.41 21.37
N GLY A 883 7.86 21.56 20.69
CA GLY A 883 6.89 22.60 21.07
C GLY A 883 5.63 22.54 20.20
N PHE A 884 4.48 22.72 20.85
CA PHE A 884 3.18 22.76 20.17
C PHE A 884 2.72 24.17 19.83
N LEU A 885 3.60 25.17 19.92
CA LEU A 885 3.14 26.50 20.29
C LEU A 885 2.32 27.23 19.24
N ASP A 886 2.48 27.08 17.96
CA ASP A 886 1.70 27.83 16.98
C ASP A 886 1.50 27.12 15.65
N ASP A 887 2.07 25.94 15.46
CA ASP A 887 2.02 25.24 14.19
C ASP A 887 2.03 23.72 14.44
N PRO A 888 0.97 23.00 14.05
CA PRO A 888 0.92 21.54 14.13
C PRO A 888 2.03 20.84 13.37
N GLU A 889 2.73 21.56 12.48
CA GLU A 889 3.87 21.06 11.70
C GLU A 889 5.22 21.45 12.30
N ALA A 890 5.28 22.34 13.29
CA ALA A 890 6.51 22.69 14.01
C ALA A 890 6.73 21.70 15.15
N HIS A 891 7.48 20.66 14.87
CA HIS A 891 7.68 19.56 15.83
C HIS A 891 8.63 19.92 16.97
N HIS A 892 9.47 20.97 16.85
CA HIS A 892 10.38 21.42 17.90
C HIS A 892 10.83 22.86 17.65
N THR A 893 11.32 23.50 18.69
CA THR A 893 11.91 24.83 18.65
C THR A 893 13.44 24.78 18.79
N ARG A 894 14.10 25.89 18.57
CA ARG A 894 15.57 26.05 18.62
C ARG A 894 15.98 27.21 19.50
N LYS A 895 17.17 27.11 20.10
CA LYS A 895 17.82 28.20 20.83
C LYS A 895 18.92 28.80 20.00
N ILE A 896 18.90 30.11 19.78
CA ILE A 896 19.93 30.86 19.06
C ILE A 896 20.18 32.17 19.80
N GLY A 897 21.44 32.49 20.11
CA GLY A 897 21.82 33.74 20.76
C GLY A 897 21.13 33.98 22.10
N GLY A 898 20.86 32.96 22.89
CA GLY A 898 20.13 33.08 24.15
C GLY A 898 18.62 33.21 24.04
N ILE A 899 18.07 33.33 22.84
CA ILE A 899 16.61 33.37 22.58
C ILE A 899 16.09 31.95 22.48
N HIS A 900 15.10 31.62 23.30
CA HIS A 900 14.42 30.32 23.31
C HIS A 900 13.13 30.35 22.48
N GLY A 901 12.62 29.17 22.03
CA GLY A 901 11.33 29.03 21.39
C GLY A 901 11.30 29.47 19.92
N ILE A 902 12.46 29.58 19.25
CA ILE A 902 12.51 29.89 17.83
C ILE A 902 12.03 28.65 17.04
N LEU A 903 11.03 28.83 16.17
CA LEU A 903 10.49 27.70 15.40
C LEU A 903 11.56 27.04 14.53
N ALA A 904 11.69 25.72 14.59
CA ALA A 904 12.72 24.96 13.87
C ALA A 904 12.65 25.19 12.35
N ARG A 905 11.47 25.33 11.77
CA ARG A 905 11.30 25.59 10.33
C ARG A 905 11.95 26.90 9.87
N SER A 906 12.00 27.93 10.71
CA SER A 906 12.63 29.21 10.38
C SER A 906 14.16 29.13 10.39
N GLN A 907 14.72 28.05 10.94
CA GLN A 907 16.15 27.79 11.08
C GLN A 907 16.63 26.64 10.18
N LYS A 908 15.80 26.25 9.22
CA LYS A 908 16.07 25.14 8.30
C LYS A 908 17.04 25.52 7.20
N VAL A 909 18.00 24.65 6.93
CA VAL A 909 18.92 24.75 5.79
C VAL A 909 18.82 23.50 4.94
N VAL A 910 18.73 23.67 3.63
CA VAL A 910 18.63 22.55 2.67
C VAL A 910 19.94 22.48 1.87
N PHE A 911 20.55 21.30 1.88
CA PHE A 911 21.74 20.97 1.09
C PHE A 911 21.34 19.98 -0.02
N SER A 912 21.52 20.38 -1.27
CA SER A 912 21.19 19.54 -2.44
C SER A 912 22.40 18.75 -2.93
N CYS A 913 22.21 17.50 -3.28
CA CYS A 913 23.21 16.67 -3.92
C CYS A 913 23.39 17.00 -5.42
N ALA A 914 22.47 17.75 -6.05
CA ALA A 914 22.40 17.94 -7.49
C ALA A 914 23.47 18.83 -8.13
N THR A 915 24.09 19.78 -7.42
CA THR A 915 25.04 20.74 -8.01
C THR A 915 26.49 20.51 -7.58
N PRO A 916 27.50 20.60 -8.50
CA PRO A 916 28.88 20.70 -8.10
C PRO A 916 29.09 22.05 -7.40
N SER A 917 29.57 22.04 -6.19
CA SER A 917 29.92 23.29 -5.49
C SER A 917 31.22 23.84 -6.06
N THR A 918 31.11 24.84 -6.93
CA THR A 918 32.15 25.83 -7.03
C THR A 918 31.88 26.84 -5.91
N ALA A 919 32.59 26.73 -4.80
CA ALA A 919 32.47 27.53 -3.59
C ALA A 919 31.17 27.35 -2.77
N GLY A 920 31.29 26.73 -1.65
CA GLY A 920 30.50 26.72 -0.41
C GLY A 920 29.12 27.35 -0.35
N GLY A 921 28.23 27.08 -1.31
CA GLY A 921 26.93 27.69 -1.37
C GLY A 921 25.85 26.86 -0.69
N ALA A 922 25.67 27.10 0.60
CA ALA A 922 24.40 26.76 1.24
C ALA A 922 23.34 27.76 0.77
N THR A 923 22.25 27.29 0.18
CA THR A 923 21.11 28.17 -0.12
C THR A 923 20.37 28.45 1.17
N PHE A 924 20.58 29.65 1.73
CA PHE A 924 19.83 30.10 2.90
C PHE A 924 18.41 30.43 2.46
N ILE A 925 17.44 29.67 2.88
CA ILE A 925 16.05 30.10 2.81
C ILE A 925 15.78 30.86 4.11
N ARG A 926 16.00 32.17 4.08
CA ARG A 926 15.58 33.06 5.13
C ARG A 926 14.11 33.44 4.91
N ARG A 927 13.25 33.04 5.80
CA ARG A 927 11.98 33.75 6.06
C ARG A 927 11.55 33.61 7.50
#